data_c905a552e7727e55906d59d20e4294d2
#
_entry.id   c905a552e7727e55906d59d20e4294d2
#
_cell.length_a   1.000
_cell.length_b   1.000
_cell.length_c   1.000
_cell.angle_alpha   90.00
_cell.angle_beta   90.00
_cell.angle_gamma   90.00
#
_symmetry.space_group_name_H-M   'P 1'
#
loop_
_entity.id
_entity.type
_entity.pdbx_description
1 polymer ?
#
loop_
_entity_poly.entity_id
_entity_poly.type
_entity_poly.pdbx_seq_one_letter_code
_entity_poly.pdbx_strand_id
1 'polypeptide(L)'
;MAIDLYPKKAFRKLEKHAVELIELQDIHKTYHMGEVDVPVLRGISLRISQGEFVALMGASGSGKTTLMNILGCMDHPTSGHYWLDGQEVGELSADERALLRNQKIGFVFQNFNLLPRTSARENVMMPLSYAADHRSNPDTRERAEGLLRKVGLGDHLGQEPSQLSGGQQQRVAIARALINHPSLLFADEPTGNLDSSTSEEVLRIFQELNEKEGVTIILVTHDPNIARWAKRTIQIRDGVIEAEPNPQGASEIGQPPHPGRAPARRTRPRVRINRMFRTALTGLRRNIGRAALTTLGIIIGVAAVIAMMEIGRGSATSIQRTIASMGASNLLILPGTASSGGVSFGAGSVMTLTPEDSEAIARECPAVRAAAPVVRARTQVVYGNRNWVPTFIYGSTPAFLEVRQWSLSEGEAFTDRDVRNGSSVCLLGQRLVRELFQGEPPLGKEVRIRNVPFRVIGILSSKGASMMGMDQDDILLAPWTAIKYRVAGTSVANVNQSASSGSSTSSQTNTIDQIYPTTQTSLYPPASSTQAADTPLPVRFINVDQILAAARSTADIPAAMGQINGLLRERHRIGPGELDDFNIRDMTEITKALSSTATMMTKLLLAVALISLLVGGVGIMNIMLVSVTERTREIGLRMAVGARGGNILQQFLLEAVVLCFCGGAAGILVGRGASYLVRTLLNWPTELSLDAILAAFAISAAVGITFGYYPAWKASRFDPIIALRYE
;
A
#
# COMPACT_ATOMS: atom_id res chain seq x y z
N MET A 1 41.60 27.64 -72.83
CA MET A 1 40.33 28.11 -73.40
C MET A 1 39.41 28.35 -72.26
N ALA A 2 39.44 29.46 -71.78
CA ALA A 2 38.61 30.56 -71.32
C ALA A 2 37.12 30.25 -71.37
N ILE A 3 36.45 30.54 -70.32
CA ILE A 3 35.36 31.52 -70.29
C ILE A 3 35.10 31.94 -68.83
N ASP A 4 35.53 33.17 -68.51
CA ASP A 4 35.02 34.06 -67.48
C ASP A 4 33.55 34.38 -67.72
N LEU A 5 32.69 34.30 -66.69
CA LEU A 5 31.40 35.02 -66.65
C LEU A 5 30.77 34.97 -65.26
N TYR A 6 31.17 35.89 -64.40
CA TYR A 6 30.27 36.40 -63.35
C TYR A 6 30.50 37.91 -63.17
N PRO A 7 29.48 38.73 -63.29
CA PRO A 7 29.60 40.16 -63.17
C PRO A 7 29.69 40.54 -61.69
N LYS A 8 30.70 41.36 -61.35
CA LYS A 8 30.78 42.10 -60.08
C LYS A 8 29.56 43.03 -59.98
N LYS A 9 28.51 42.60 -59.21
CA LYS A 9 27.45 43.49 -58.78
C LYS A 9 27.84 44.15 -57.46
N ALA A 10 27.84 45.45 -57.50
CA ALA A 10 28.02 46.43 -56.47
C ALA A 10 27.54 46.01 -55.06
N PHE A 11 28.42 46.07 -54.09
CA PHE A 11 28.08 46.18 -52.68
C PHE A 11 27.32 47.49 -52.47
N ARG A 12 26.00 47.45 -52.54
CA ARG A 12 25.12 48.48 -52.02
C ARG A 12 25.20 48.38 -50.49
N LYS A 13 25.67 49.43 -49.82
CA LYS A 13 25.59 49.63 -48.39
C LYS A 13 24.11 49.35 -47.97
N LEU A 14 23.82 48.18 -47.42
CA LEU A 14 22.59 47.93 -46.70
C LEU A 14 22.62 48.77 -45.46
N GLU A 15 21.86 49.85 -45.42
CA GLU A 15 21.46 50.51 -44.21
C GLU A 15 20.89 49.41 -43.27
N LYS A 16 21.44 49.32 -42.05
CA LYS A 16 20.97 48.45 -41.00
C LYS A 16 19.57 48.94 -40.60
N HIS A 17 18.54 48.38 -41.20
CA HIS A 17 17.20 48.49 -40.63
C HIS A 17 17.28 47.85 -39.24
N ALA A 18 17.02 48.64 -38.19
CA ALA A 18 16.94 48.16 -36.84
C ALA A 18 15.83 47.06 -36.79
N VAL A 19 16.24 45.85 -36.42
CA VAL A 19 15.27 44.75 -36.25
C VAL A 19 14.46 45.01 -34.99
N GLU A 20 13.16 45.22 -35.15
CA GLU A 20 12.25 45.41 -34.01
C GLU A 20 12.21 44.12 -33.15
N LEU A 21 12.54 44.25 -31.85
CA LEU A 21 12.48 43.13 -30.90
C LEU A 21 11.12 43.06 -30.25
N ILE A 22 10.51 44.21 -29.92
CA ILE A 22 9.20 44.32 -29.31
C ILE A 22 8.33 45.22 -30.13
N GLU A 23 7.11 44.80 -30.42
CA GLU A 23 6.08 45.62 -31.04
C GLU A 23 4.75 45.41 -30.30
N LEU A 24 4.20 46.49 -29.76
CA LEU A 24 2.88 46.58 -29.16
C LEU A 24 1.96 47.41 -30.02
N GLN A 25 0.75 46.94 -30.28
CA GLN A 25 -0.28 47.65 -31.00
C GLN A 25 -1.54 47.67 -30.20
N ASP A 26 -2.00 48.85 -29.78
CA ASP A 26 -3.27 49.12 -29.10
C ASP A 26 -3.53 48.22 -27.89
N ILE A 27 -2.55 48.05 -27.01
CA ILE A 27 -2.61 47.18 -25.84
C ILE A 27 -3.51 47.75 -24.78
N HIS A 28 -4.55 47.02 -24.44
CA HIS A 28 -5.43 47.28 -23.28
C HIS A 28 -5.28 46.19 -22.22
N LYS A 29 -5.36 46.59 -20.95
CA LYS A 29 -5.40 45.65 -19.82
C LYS A 29 -6.42 46.12 -18.79
N THR A 30 -7.45 45.29 -18.58
CA THR A 30 -8.46 45.46 -17.55
C THR A 30 -8.39 44.27 -16.58
N TYR A 31 -8.36 44.55 -15.29
CA TYR A 31 -8.46 43.52 -14.26
C TYR A 31 -9.89 43.47 -13.73
N HIS A 32 -10.44 42.25 -13.70
CA HIS A 32 -11.78 41.99 -13.15
C HIS A 32 -11.65 41.66 -11.66
N MET A 33 -12.13 42.56 -10.77
CA MET A 33 -12.11 42.36 -9.32
C MET A 33 -13.57 42.20 -8.82
N GLY A 34 -14.09 40.97 -8.94
CA GLY A 34 -15.51 40.69 -8.65
C GLY A 34 -16.40 41.41 -9.64
N GLU A 35 -17.20 42.38 -9.17
CA GLU A 35 -18.10 43.17 -10.00
C GLU A 35 -17.48 44.48 -10.56
N VAL A 36 -16.21 44.76 -10.21
CA VAL A 36 -15.55 46.02 -10.59
C VAL A 36 -14.48 45.75 -11.63
N ASP A 37 -14.58 46.42 -12.77
CA ASP A 37 -13.57 46.40 -13.84
C ASP A 37 -12.63 47.59 -13.69
N VAL A 38 -11.33 47.28 -13.53
CA VAL A 38 -10.31 48.30 -13.36
C VAL A 38 -9.42 48.33 -14.63
N PRO A 39 -9.61 49.31 -15.55
CA PRO A 39 -8.75 49.46 -16.71
C PRO A 39 -7.42 50.11 -16.26
N VAL A 40 -6.32 49.37 -16.49
CA VAL A 40 -4.96 49.78 -16.09
C VAL A 40 -4.13 50.27 -17.27
N LEU A 41 -4.27 49.63 -18.44
CA LEU A 41 -3.61 50.09 -19.67
C LEU A 41 -4.70 50.42 -20.72
N ARG A 42 -4.49 51.53 -21.44
CA ARG A 42 -5.50 52.14 -22.29
C ARG A 42 -4.93 52.46 -23.68
N GLY A 43 -4.74 51.46 -24.56
CA GLY A 43 -4.30 51.65 -25.93
C GLY A 43 -2.78 51.97 -26.07
N ILE A 44 -1.95 51.19 -25.38
CA ILE A 44 -0.48 51.36 -25.49
C ILE A 44 0.03 50.81 -26.78
N SER A 45 0.71 51.65 -27.60
CA SER A 45 1.47 51.26 -28.77
C SER A 45 2.94 51.65 -28.58
N LEU A 46 3.87 50.71 -28.75
CA LEU A 46 5.29 50.87 -28.45
C LEU A 46 6.13 49.96 -29.33
N ARG A 47 7.28 50.48 -29.79
CA ARG A 47 8.31 49.70 -30.49
C ARG A 47 9.66 49.85 -29.81
N ILE A 48 10.35 48.69 -29.62
CA ILE A 48 11.69 48.68 -29.05
C ILE A 48 12.56 47.82 -29.99
N SER A 49 13.69 48.42 -30.41
CA SER A 49 14.65 47.78 -31.31
C SER A 49 15.63 46.88 -30.55
N GLN A 50 16.19 45.90 -31.25
CA GLN A 50 17.23 45.05 -30.66
C GLN A 50 18.48 45.88 -30.25
N GLY A 51 18.99 45.64 -29.04
CA GLY A 51 20.14 46.36 -28.48
C GLY A 51 19.82 47.77 -27.94
N GLU A 52 18.55 48.12 -27.84
CA GLU A 52 18.11 49.38 -27.23
C GLU A 52 18.16 49.31 -25.69
N PHE A 53 18.53 50.41 -25.04
CA PHE A 53 18.44 50.57 -23.58
C PHE A 53 17.38 51.62 -23.27
N VAL A 54 16.26 51.16 -22.74
CA VAL A 54 15.07 51.98 -22.52
C VAL A 54 14.72 52.04 -21.04
N ALA A 55 14.36 53.22 -20.55
CA ALA A 55 13.79 53.42 -19.23
C ALA A 55 12.27 53.63 -19.29
N LEU A 56 11.49 52.83 -18.54
CA LEU A 56 10.05 53.04 -18.34
C LEU A 56 9.86 53.84 -17.04
N MET A 57 9.39 55.07 -17.17
CA MET A 57 9.15 55.97 -16.06
C MET A 57 7.68 56.31 -15.86
N GLY A 58 7.28 56.67 -14.64
CA GLY A 58 5.94 57.16 -14.30
C GLY A 58 5.67 57.10 -12.81
N ALA A 59 4.62 57.74 -12.34
CA ALA A 59 4.22 57.72 -10.93
C ALA A 59 3.80 56.33 -10.45
N SER A 60 3.75 56.09 -9.15
CA SER A 60 3.19 54.85 -8.60
C SER A 60 1.73 54.72 -9.06
N GLY A 61 1.32 53.51 -9.49
CA GLY A 61 -0.02 53.28 -10.01
C GLY A 61 -0.26 53.61 -11.49
N SER A 62 0.73 54.16 -12.21
CA SER A 62 0.56 54.56 -13.62
C SER A 62 0.45 53.42 -14.64
N GLY A 63 0.61 52.15 -14.20
CA GLY A 63 0.54 50.95 -15.09
C GLY A 63 1.90 50.37 -15.49
N LYS A 64 3.04 50.91 -15.00
CA LYS A 64 4.43 50.43 -15.33
C LYS A 64 4.63 48.95 -15.10
N THR A 65 4.30 48.47 -13.89
CA THR A 65 4.45 47.07 -13.53
C THR A 65 3.51 46.13 -14.36
N THR A 66 2.31 46.64 -14.70
CA THR A 66 1.36 45.88 -15.56
C THR A 66 1.93 45.78 -16.98
N LEU A 67 2.46 46.87 -17.53
CA LEU A 67 3.10 46.86 -18.85
C LEU A 67 4.33 45.93 -18.85
N MET A 68 5.18 46.02 -17.82
CA MET A 68 6.33 45.13 -17.66
C MET A 68 5.93 43.66 -17.58
N ASN A 69 4.84 43.32 -16.89
CA ASN A 69 4.35 41.95 -16.79
C ASN A 69 3.86 41.40 -18.14
N ILE A 70 3.23 42.26 -18.96
CA ILE A 70 2.80 41.88 -20.31
C ILE A 70 4.02 41.70 -21.22
N LEU A 71 4.93 42.69 -21.25
CA LEU A 71 6.17 42.62 -22.02
C LEU A 71 7.05 41.43 -21.61
N GLY A 72 7.04 41.11 -20.30
CA GLY A 72 7.75 39.96 -19.74
C GLY A 72 7.05 38.61 -19.93
N CYS A 73 5.94 38.57 -20.68
CA CYS A 73 5.14 37.35 -20.88
C CYS A 73 4.67 36.70 -19.56
N MET A 74 4.60 37.43 -18.44
CA MET A 74 4.02 36.94 -17.19
C MET A 74 2.50 37.06 -17.20
N ASP A 75 1.97 38.13 -17.82
CA ASP A 75 0.55 38.36 -18.05
C ASP A 75 0.26 38.46 -19.56
N HIS A 76 -0.99 38.61 -19.93
CA HIS A 76 -1.43 38.82 -21.32
C HIS A 76 -2.33 40.06 -21.41
N PRO A 77 -2.36 40.77 -22.54
CA PRO A 77 -3.27 41.89 -22.72
C PRO A 77 -4.73 41.40 -22.75
N THR A 78 -5.66 42.27 -22.41
CA THR A 78 -7.09 42.00 -22.57
C THR A 78 -7.51 42.17 -24.04
N SER A 79 -6.92 43.14 -24.74
CA SER A 79 -7.04 43.32 -26.20
C SER A 79 -5.79 44.00 -26.75
N GLY A 80 -5.64 44.03 -28.06
CA GLY A 80 -4.46 44.50 -28.78
C GLY A 80 -3.48 43.37 -29.13
N HIS A 81 -2.41 43.69 -29.81
CA HIS A 81 -1.43 42.74 -30.33
C HIS A 81 -0.03 42.98 -29.75
N TYR A 82 0.65 41.91 -29.39
CA TYR A 82 2.02 41.95 -28.88
C TYR A 82 2.90 40.96 -29.61
N TRP A 83 3.95 41.43 -30.25
CA TRP A 83 4.97 40.60 -30.90
C TRP A 83 6.32 40.77 -30.14
N LEU A 84 6.96 39.62 -29.93
CA LEU A 84 8.31 39.51 -29.39
C LEU A 84 9.18 38.70 -30.36
N ASP A 85 10.24 39.31 -30.90
CA ASP A 85 11.13 38.70 -31.88
C ASP A 85 10.34 38.10 -33.08
N GLY A 86 9.32 38.85 -33.56
CA GLY A 86 8.42 38.45 -34.62
C GLY A 86 7.38 37.37 -34.33
N GLN A 87 7.28 36.93 -33.06
CA GLN A 87 6.30 35.95 -32.63
C GLN A 87 5.16 36.65 -31.87
N GLU A 88 3.93 36.43 -32.28
CA GLU A 88 2.76 36.95 -31.56
C GLU A 88 2.57 36.24 -30.23
N VAL A 89 2.59 37.02 -29.14
CA VAL A 89 2.55 36.50 -27.76
C VAL A 89 1.12 36.34 -27.23
N GLY A 90 0.18 37.15 -27.74
CA GLY A 90 -1.20 37.17 -27.30
C GLY A 90 -1.92 35.81 -27.41
N GLU A 91 -1.60 35.07 -28.47
CA GLU A 91 -2.21 33.77 -28.81
C GLU A 91 -1.55 32.57 -28.09
N LEU A 92 -0.39 32.78 -27.42
CA LEU A 92 0.36 31.71 -26.79
C LEU A 92 -0.31 31.19 -25.51
N SER A 93 -0.30 29.88 -25.35
CA SER A 93 -0.67 29.22 -24.08
C SER A 93 0.29 29.61 -22.95
N ALA A 94 -0.14 29.43 -21.69
CA ALA A 94 0.69 29.72 -20.53
C ALA A 94 2.03 28.96 -20.55
N ASP A 95 2.06 27.72 -21.03
CA ASP A 95 3.27 26.91 -21.16
C ASP A 95 4.19 27.40 -22.29
N GLU A 96 3.65 27.89 -23.39
CA GLU A 96 4.41 28.47 -24.48
C GLU A 96 4.99 29.82 -24.08
N ARG A 97 4.22 30.68 -23.38
CA ARG A 97 4.75 31.90 -22.78
C ARG A 97 5.86 31.63 -21.79
N ALA A 98 5.74 30.60 -20.94
CA ALA A 98 6.79 30.21 -20.01
C ALA A 98 8.09 29.78 -20.73
N LEU A 99 7.95 29.07 -21.86
CA LEU A 99 9.09 28.69 -22.67
C LEU A 99 9.77 29.89 -23.33
N LEU A 100 8.97 30.77 -23.94
CA LEU A 100 9.47 32.02 -24.58
C LEU A 100 10.20 32.88 -23.55
N ARG A 101 9.62 33.05 -22.36
CA ARG A 101 10.20 33.75 -21.23
C ARG A 101 11.54 33.13 -20.82
N ASN A 102 11.61 31.82 -20.68
CA ASN A 102 12.86 31.13 -20.33
C ASN A 102 13.99 31.33 -21.37
N GLN A 103 13.64 31.37 -22.65
CA GLN A 103 14.60 31.42 -23.75
C GLN A 103 15.04 32.84 -24.10
N LYS A 104 14.11 33.82 -24.05
CA LYS A 104 14.33 35.15 -24.61
C LYS A 104 14.44 36.26 -23.56
N ILE A 105 13.95 36.02 -22.35
CA ILE A 105 13.77 37.07 -21.34
C ILE A 105 14.56 36.74 -20.07
N GLY A 106 15.34 37.73 -19.59
CA GLY A 106 15.95 37.72 -18.27
C GLY A 106 15.23 38.69 -17.32
N PHE A 107 15.01 38.31 -16.06
CA PHE A 107 14.39 39.18 -15.04
C PHE A 107 15.31 39.47 -13.89
N VAL A 108 15.44 40.78 -13.57
CA VAL A 108 16.08 41.30 -12.39
C VAL A 108 15.01 42.04 -11.58
N PHE A 109 14.65 41.51 -10.42
CA PHE A 109 13.56 42.01 -9.56
C PHE A 109 14.10 42.98 -8.50
N GLN A 110 13.27 43.88 -8.03
CA GLN A 110 13.58 44.88 -6.99
C GLN A 110 14.05 44.20 -5.67
N ASN A 111 13.41 43.12 -5.23
CA ASN A 111 13.74 42.37 -4.01
C ASN A 111 14.70 41.20 -4.26
N PHE A 112 15.54 41.27 -5.30
CA PHE A 112 16.48 40.22 -5.75
C PHE A 112 15.82 38.88 -6.06
N ASN A 113 14.83 38.47 -5.30
CA ASN A 113 14.10 37.22 -5.43
C ASN A 113 15.01 36.02 -5.66
N LEU A 114 15.99 35.84 -4.76
CA LEU A 114 16.85 34.66 -4.74
C LEU A 114 16.20 33.55 -3.91
N LEU A 115 16.45 32.31 -4.30
CA LEU A 115 16.02 31.16 -3.51
C LEU A 115 16.85 31.14 -2.21
N PRO A 116 16.20 31.25 -1.03
CA PRO A 116 16.89 31.15 0.25
C PRO A 116 17.50 29.74 0.41
N ARG A 117 18.58 29.64 1.15
CA ARG A 117 19.26 28.33 1.42
C ARG A 117 19.72 27.61 0.16
N THR A 118 20.00 28.34 -0.90
CA THR A 118 20.53 27.87 -2.18
C THR A 118 21.71 28.70 -2.50
N SER A 119 22.84 28.13 -2.90
CA SER A 119 24.06 28.88 -3.19
C SER A 119 23.86 29.88 -4.35
N ALA A 120 24.73 30.90 -4.43
CA ALA A 120 24.74 31.85 -5.54
C ALA A 120 24.80 31.14 -6.89
N ARG A 121 25.68 30.12 -7.03
CA ARG A 121 25.80 29.31 -8.24
C ARG A 121 24.53 28.58 -8.58
N GLU A 122 23.85 27.96 -7.60
CA GLU A 122 22.59 27.22 -7.84
C GLU A 122 21.44 28.15 -8.21
N ASN A 123 21.37 29.35 -7.61
CA ASN A 123 20.43 30.39 -8.00
C ASN A 123 20.64 30.81 -9.47
N VAL A 124 21.90 31.01 -9.91
CA VAL A 124 22.20 31.33 -11.31
C VAL A 124 21.85 30.16 -12.26
N MET A 125 22.07 28.92 -11.85
CA MET A 125 21.77 27.73 -12.66
C MET A 125 20.29 27.41 -12.77
N MET A 126 19.41 27.97 -11.93
CA MET A 126 18.01 27.61 -11.83
C MET A 126 17.25 27.71 -13.16
N PRO A 127 17.35 28.77 -13.99
CA PRO A 127 16.63 28.88 -15.25
C PRO A 127 16.98 27.79 -16.27
N LEU A 128 18.21 27.28 -16.24
CA LEU A 128 18.65 26.17 -17.09
C LEU A 128 17.89 24.87 -16.83
N SER A 129 17.30 24.73 -15.64
CA SER A 129 16.50 23.53 -15.32
C SER A 129 15.19 23.46 -16.09
N TYR A 130 14.74 24.58 -16.66
CA TYR A 130 13.48 24.73 -17.40
C TYR A 130 13.67 24.94 -18.91
N ALA A 131 14.92 25.06 -19.36
CA ALA A 131 15.23 25.27 -20.77
C ALA A 131 14.84 24.05 -21.64
N ALA A 132 14.32 24.30 -22.85
CA ALA A 132 13.86 23.24 -23.74
C ALA A 132 15.01 22.38 -24.28
N ASP A 133 16.20 22.95 -24.47
CA ASP A 133 17.37 22.30 -25.05
C ASP A 133 18.33 21.86 -23.92
N HIS A 134 17.91 20.77 -23.25
CA HIS A 134 18.71 20.14 -22.20
C HIS A 134 19.81 19.24 -22.78
N ARG A 135 20.72 19.78 -23.54
CA ARG A 135 22.02 19.13 -23.67
C ARG A 135 22.73 19.25 -22.32
N SER A 136 23.04 18.09 -21.72
CA SER A 136 23.95 18.01 -20.57
C SER A 136 25.33 18.47 -21.04
N ASN A 137 25.48 19.77 -21.13
CA ASN A 137 26.79 20.30 -21.32
C ASN A 137 27.47 20.27 -19.95
N PRO A 138 28.60 19.61 -19.76
CA PRO A 138 29.44 19.81 -18.58
C PRO A 138 29.70 21.29 -18.27
N ASP A 139 29.60 22.12 -19.27
CA ASP A 139 29.70 23.58 -19.31
C ASP A 139 28.68 24.37 -18.47
N THR A 140 27.53 23.80 -18.05
CA THR A 140 26.48 24.61 -17.38
C THR A 140 26.96 25.17 -16.03
N ARG A 141 27.77 24.41 -15.33
CA ARG A 141 28.36 24.86 -14.07
C ARG A 141 29.42 25.91 -14.30
N GLU A 142 30.31 25.66 -15.24
CA GLU A 142 31.40 26.56 -15.62
C GLU A 142 30.86 27.90 -16.14
N ARG A 143 29.79 27.86 -16.94
CA ARG A 143 29.09 29.05 -17.39
C ARG A 143 28.48 29.86 -16.25
N ALA A 144 27.82 29.22 -15.27
CA ALA A 144 27.28 29.92 -14.11
C ALA A 144 28.38 30.55 -13.28
N GLU A 145 29.49 29.83 -13.08
CA GLU A 145 30.69 30.37 -12.38
C GLU A 145 31.35 31.51 -13.18
N GLY A 146 31.40 31.39 -14.51
CA GLY A 146 31.90 32.47 -15.41
C GLY A 146 31.08 33.74 -15.30
N LEU A 147 29.71 33.61 -15.30
CA LEU A 147 28.84 34.77 -15.12
C LEU A 147 28.98 35.40 -13.74
N LEU A 148 29.11 34.58 -12.68
CA LEU A 148 29.36 35.12 -11.33
C LEU A 148 30.70 35.85 -11.23
N ARG A 149 31.78 35.32 -11.84
CA ARG A 149 33.08 36.05 -11.92
C ARG A 149 32.95 37.36 -12.69
N LYS A 150 32.17 37.38 -13.79
CA LYS A 150 31.92 38.55 -14.61
C LYS A 150 31.25 39.69 -13.83
N VAL A 151 30.33 39.35 -12.91
CA VAL A 151 29.68 40.33 -12.03
C VAL A 151 30.46 40.55 -10.72
N GLY A 152 31.72 40.12 -10.63
CA GLY A 152 32.60 40.36 -9.48
C GLY A 152 32.31 39.48 -8.25
N LEU A 153 31.71 38.26 -8.44
CA LEU A 153 31.35 37.35 -7.37
C LEU A 153 32.08 35.99 -7.44
N GLY A 154 33.31 35.98 -7.98
CA GLY A 154 34.11 34.77 -8.14
C GLY A 154 34.41 34.04 -6.83
N ASP A 155 34.56 34.76 -5.72
CA ASP A 155 34.86 34.20 -4.39
C ASP A 155 33.60 33.82 -3.59
N HIS A 156 32.40 34.13 -4.10
CA HIS A 156 31.13 33.96 -3.40
C HIS A 156 30.24 32.85 -3.98
N LEU A 157 30.80 31.95 -4.79
CA LEU A 157 30.03 30.93 -5.56
C LEU A 157 29.17 29.99 -4.69
N GLY A 158 29.67 29.66 -3.50
CA GLY A 158 29.02 28.73 -2.57
C GLY A 158 28.16 29.41 -1.50
N GLN A 159 28.16 30.73 -1.42
CA GLN A 159 27.42 31.45 -0.38
C GLN A 159 25.91 31.47 -0.65
N GLU A 160 25.13 31.43 0.41
CA GLU A 160 23.67 31.58 0.38
C GLU A 160 23.27 33.06 0.42
N PRO A 161 22.07 33.47 -0.03
CA PRO A 161 21.62 34.85 -0.02
C PRO A 161 21.74 35.56 1.34
N SER A 162 21.55 34.84 2.44
CA SER A 162 21.69 35.35 3.80
C SER A 162 23.13 35.76 4.16
N GLN A 163 24.12 35.32 3.40
CA GLN A 163 25.55 35.57 3.59
C GLN A 163 26.08 36.66 2.63
N LEU A 164 25.19 37.19 1.77
CA LEU A 164 25.52 38.16 0.74
C LEU A 164 24.95 39.55 1.08
N SER A 165 25.70 40.61 0.79
CA SER A 165 25.15 41.97 0.87
C SER A 165 24.07 42.21 -0.18
N GLY A 166 23.23 43.23 -0.04
CA GLY A 166 22.17 43.57 -1.00
C GLY A 166 22.69 43.73 -2.42
N GLY A 167 23.80 44.43 -2.61
CA GLY A 167 24.42 44.58 -3.92
C GLY A 167 25.00 43.28 -4.48
N GLN A 168 25.55 42.42 -3.62
CA GLN A 168 25.98 41.08 -4.04
C GLN A 168 24.80 40.22 -4.46
N GLN A 169 23.67 40.26 -3.71
CA GLN A 169 22.45 39.55 -4.09
C GLN A 169 21.90 40.04 -5.43
N GLN A 170 21.92 41.35 -5.69
CA GLN A 170 21.51 41.91 -6.96
C GLN A 170 22.40 41.43 -8.11
N ARG A 171 23.72 41.39 -7.90
CA ARG A 171 24.64 40.84 -8.90
C ARG A 171 24.42 39.36 -9.18
N VAL A 172 24.05 38.56 -8.18
CA VAL A 172 23.59 37.16 -8.39
C VAL A 172 22.32 37.13 -9.23
N ALA A 173 21.35 38.03 -8.97
CA ALA A 173 20.09 38.09 -9.74
C ALA A 173 20.34 38.47 -11.21
N ILE A 174 21.29 39.37 -11.47
CA ILE A 174 21.75 39.74 -12.84
C ILE A 174 22.39 38.53 -13.52
N ALA A 175 23.33 37.86 -12.86
CA ALA A 175 23.98 36.66 -13.42
C ALA A 175 22.95 35.56 -13.72
N ARG A 176 21.91 35.38 -12.85
CA ARG A 176 20.78 34.47 -13.08
C ARG A 176 20.00 34.84 -14.33
N ALA A 177 19.70 36.12 -14.51
CA ALA A 177 18.96 36.63 -15.66
C ALA A 177 19.69 36.36 -17.00
N LEU A 178 21.03 36.38 -16.99
CA LEU A 178 21.87 36.22 -18.20
C LEU A 178 22.16 34.75 -18.57
N ILE A 179 21.86 33.79 -17.73
CA ILE A 179 22.34 32.40 -17.90
C ILE A 179 21.83 31.74 -19.19
N ASN A 180 20.66 32.12 -19.69
CA ASN A 180 20.06 31.59 -20.91
C ASN A 180 20.39 32.43 -22.16
N HIS A 181 21.30 33.42 -22.11
CA HIS A 181 21.56 34.39 -23.18
C HIS A 181 20.27 35.06 -23.70
N PRO A 182 19.54 35.77 -22.82
CA PRO A 182 18.32 36.42 -23.22
C PRO A 182 18.57 37.53 -24.24
N SER A 183 17.63 37.71 -25.16
CA SER A 183 17.61 38.87 -26.10
C SER A 183 17.14 40.13 -25.40
N LEU A 184 16.40 40.00 -24.29
CA LEU A 184 15.74 41.04 -23.55
C LEU A 184 15.98 40.87 -22.05
N LEU A 185 16.43 41.93 -21.38
CA LEU A 185 16.60 41.97 -19.93
C LEU A 185 15.65 42.99 -19.33
N PHE A 186 14.79 42.54 -18.41
CA PHE A 186 13.95 43.40 -17.58
C PHE A 186 14.63 43.68 -16.25
N ALA A 187 14.68 44.93 -15.83
CA ALA A 187 15.20 45.36 -14.54
C ALA A 187 14.11 46.21 -13.84
N ASP A 188 13.40 45.62 -12.87
CA ASP A 188 12.35 46.28 -12.10
C ASP A 188 12.95 46.92 -10.84
N GLU A 189 13.08 48.25 -10.84
CA GLU A 189 13.69 49.03 -9.76
C GLU A 189 14.97 48.41 -9.20
N PRO A 190 15.97 48.09 -10.05
CA PRO A 190 17.09 47.23 -9.68
C PRO A 190 18.03 47.82 -8.62
N THR A 191 17.88 49.09 -8.28
CA THR A 191 18.68 49.84 -7.31
C THR A 191 17.88 50.32 -6.11
N GLY A 192 16.55 50.07 -6.06
CA GLY A 192 15.66 50.60 -5.03
C GLY A 192 15.98 50.16 -3.59
N ASN A 193 16.73 49.08 -3.41
CA ASN A 193 17.15 48.56 -2.10
C ASN A 193 18.66 48.63 -1.87
N LEU A 194 19.38 49.49 -2.62
CA LEU A 194 20.83 49.58 -2.59
C LEU A 194 21.28 51.00 -2.20
N ASP A 195 22.46 51.10 -1.63
CA ASP A 195 23.14 52.38 -1.44
C ASP A 195 23.61 52.99 -2.77
N SER A 196 23.90 54.26 -2.77
CA SER A 196 24.21 55.03 -3.99
C SER A 196 25.43 54.48 -4.74
N SER A 197 26.49 54.06 -4.01
CA SER A 197 27.72 53.55 -4.64
C SER A 197 27.48 52.18 -5.31
N THR A 198 26.77 51.31 -4.64
CA THR A 198 26.39 49.98 -5.18
C THR A 198 25.41 50.11 -6.34
N SER A 199 24.52 51.11 -6.29
CA SER A 199 23.58 51.43 -7.36
C SER A 199 24.30 51.79 -8.66
N GLU A 200 25.32 52.65 -8.59
CA GLU A 200 26.15 52.99 -9.75
C GLU A 200 26.88 51.80 -10.33
N GLU A 201 27.42 50.91 -9.49
CA GLU A 201 28.06 49.68 -9.96
C GLU A 201 27.08 48.78 -10.75
N VAL A 202 25.87 48.59 -10.23
CA VAL A 202 24.83 47.81 -10.90
C VAL A 202 24.43 48.42 -12.23
N LEU A 203 24.28 49.77 -12.29
CA LEU A 203 23.91 50.48 -13.52
C LEU A 203 25.01 50.41 -14.57
N ARG A 204 26.31 50.48 -14.16
CA ARG A 204 27.45 50.24 -15.06
C ARG A 204 27.43 48.84 -15.65
N ILE A 205 27.09 47.81 -14.87
CA ILE A 205 26.94 46.44 -15.40
C ILE A 205 25.88 46.43 -16.51
N PHE A 206 24.73 47.06 -16.33
CA PHE A 206 23.68 47.12 -17.36
C PHE A 206 24.19 47.88 -18.60
N GLN A 207 24.86 48.97 -18.43
CA GLN A 207 25.45 49.74 -19.55
C GLN A 207 26.46 48.87 -20.34
N GLU A 208 27.37 48.19 -19.63
CA GLU A 208 28.33 47.29 -20.28
C GLU A 208 27.66 46.13 -21.04
N LEU A 209 26.60 45.52 -20.48
CA LEU A 209 25.82 44.47 -21.14
C LEU A 209 25.14 44.97 -22.41
N ASN A 210 24.62 46.21 -22.38
CA ASN A 210 24.02 46.80 -23.57
C ASN A 210 25.07 47.18 -24.64
N GLU A 211 26.15 47.88 -24.25
CA GLU A 211 27.13 48.37 -25.21
C GLU A 211 28.05 47.30 -25.78
N LYS A 212 28.51 46.35 -24.91
CA LYS A 212 29.48 45.32 -25.32
C LYS A 212 28.83 44.06 -25.85
N GLU A 213 27.66 43.70 -25.32
CA GLU A 213 26.99 42.41 -25.65
C GLU A 213 25.71 42.58 -26.48
N GLY A 214 25.26 43.83 -26.67
CA GLY A 214 24.09 44.12 -27.49
C GLY A 214 22.77 43.64 -26.90
N VAL A 215 22.69 43.38 -25.57
CA VAL A 215 21.49 42.98 -24.89
C VAL A 215 20.48 44.12 -24.83
N THR A 216 19.26 43.93 -25.25
CA THR A 216 18.17 44.91 -25.10
C THR A 216 17.78 44.97 -23.63
N ILE A 217 17.72 46.20 -23.05
CA ILE A 217 17.43 46.39 -21.63
C ILE A 217 16.23 47.30 -21.45
N ILE A 218 15.28 46.86 -20.66
CA ILE A 218 14.15 47.69 -20.20
C ILE A 218 14.27 47.88 -18.71
N LEU A 219 14.57 49.08 -18.31
CA LEU A 219 14.70 49.51 -16.93
C LEU A 219 13.44 50.19 -16.45
N VAL A 220 12.80 49.64 -15.43
CA VAL A 220 11.61 50.25 -14.80
C VAL A 220 12.08 51.03 -13.57
N THR A 221 11.79 52.31 -13.49
CA THR A 221 12.13 53.15 -12.36
C THR A 221 11.21 54.35 -12.22
N HIS A 222 11.13 54.89 -11.01
CA HIS A 222 10.47 56.15 -10.75
C HIS A 222 11.49 57.30 -10.50
N ASP A 223 12.80 56.95 -10.44
CA ASP A 223 13.90 57.94 -10.21
C ASP A 223 14.45 58.46 -11.54
N PRO A 224 14.36 59.80 -11.80
CA PRO A 224 14.91 60.42 -13.00
C PRO A 224 16.42 60.25 -13.14
N ASN A 225 17.16 60.15 -12.03
CA ASN A 225 18.64 60.00 -12.09
C ASN A 225 19.02 58.61 -12.62
N ILE A 226 18.25 57.58 -12.25
CA ILE A 226 18.45 56.22 -12.73
C ILE A 226 18.03 56.11 -14.21
N ALA A 227 16.94 56.77 -14.61
CA ALA A 227 16.47 56.77 -15.98
C ALA A 227 17.46 57.39 -16.99
N ARG A 228 18.33 58.35 -16.55
CA ARG A 228 19.37 58.96 -17.40
C ARG A 228 20.44 57.97 -17.89
N TRP A 229 20.58 56.82 -17.27
CA TRP A 229 21.49 55.79 -17.74
C TRP A 229 20.98 55.08 -19.03
N ALA A 230 19.69 55.15 -19.29
CA ALA A 230 19.11 54.64 -20.51
C ALA A 230 19.23 55.65 -21.66
N LYS A 231 19.29 55.12 -22.90
CA LYS A 231 19.38 55.93 -24.12
C LYS A 231 18.06 56.60 -24.50
N ARG A 232 16.93 56.03 -24.05
CA ARG A 232 15.56 56.47 -24.33
C ARG A 232 14.70 56.30 -23.08
N THR A 233 13.87 57.28 -22.79
CA THR A 233 12.96 57.25 -21.65
C THR A 233 11.52 57.32 -22.14
N ILE A 234 10.67 56.35 -21.73
CA ILE A 234 9.25 56.28 -22.03
C ILE A 234 8.48 56.64 -20.77
N GLN A 235 7.65 57.66 -20.82
CA GLN A 235 6.81 58.08 -19.70
C GLN A 235 5.43 57.49 -19.80
N ILE A 236 5.00 56.84 -18.71
CA ILE A 236 3.65 56.24 -18.58
C ILE A 236 2.90 57.01 -17.52
N ARG A 237 1.71 57.51 -17.91
CA ARG A 237 0.81 58.21 -17.01
C ARG A 237 -0.62 57.70 -17.21
N ASP A 238 -1.29 57.29 -16.15
CA ASP A 238 -2.68 56.83 -16.15
C ASP A 238 -3.00 55.76 -17.19
N GLY A 239 -2.05 54.88 -17.43
CA GLY A 239 -2.19 53.74 -18.39
C GLY A 239 -1.98 54.13 -19.85
N VAL A 240 -1.42 55.30 -20.15
CA VAL A 240 -1.11 55.76 -21.51
C VAL A 240 0.35 56.19 -21.56
N ILE A 241 1.02 56.02 -22.71
CA ILE A 241 2.35 56.59 -22.95
C ILE A 241 2.16 58.06 -23.29
N GLU A 242 2.85 58.98 -22.53
CA GLU A 242 2.92 60.37 -22.90
C GLU A 242 3.75 60.47 -24.20
N ALA A 243 3.32 61.35 -25.13
CA ALA A 243 3.92 61.51 -26.45
C ALA A 243 5.42 61.81 -26.34
N GLU A 244 6.24 60.97 -26.92
CA GLU A 244 7.70 61.18 -26.97
C GLU A 244 8.01 62.45 -27.80
N PRO A 245 8.97 63.27 -27.39
CA PRO A 245 9.54 64.23 -28.31
C PRO A 245 10.21 63.50 -29.47
N ASN A 246 9.65 63.63 -30.62
CA ASN A 246 9.86 62.95 -31.88
C ASN A 246 11.32 62.57 -32.18
N PRO A 247 11.72 61.29 -32.28
CA PRO A 247 12.94 60.91 -32.99
C PRO A 247 12.63 61.03 -34.51
N GLN A 248 13.38 61.81 -35.20
CA GLN A 248 13.33 62.02 -36.66
C GLN A 248 13.23 60.68 -37.38
N GLY A 249 12.12 60.46 -38.13
CA GLY A 249 11.97 59.35 -39.07
C GLY A 249 10.71 58.49 -38.92
N ALA A 250 9.52 59.07 -38.85
CA ALA A 250 8.30 58.34 -39.10
C ALA A 250 8.00 58.30 -40.59
N SER A 251 8.48 57.24 -41.25
CA SER A 251 8.01 56.89 -42.59
C SER A 251 6.72 56.06 -42.46
N GLU A 252 5.75 56.45 -43.29
CA GLU A 252 4.41 55.84 -43.38
C GLU A 252 4.42 54.32 -43.50
N ILE A 253 3.46 53.70 -42.85
CA ILE A 253 3.27 52.25 -42.66
C ILE A 253 2.88 51.59 -43.97
N GLY A 254 3.82 50.94 -44.62
CA GLY A 254 3.53 49.84 -45.54
C GLY A 254 3.63 48.52 -44.80
N GLN A 255 2.53 47.75 -44.75
CA GLN A 255 2.55 46.42 -44.18
C GLN A 255 3.56 45.50 -44.86
N PRO A 256 4.61 44.98 -44.17
CA PRO A 256 5.43 43.93 -44.75
C PRO A 256 4.77 42.59 -44.55
N PRO A 257 4.84 41.66 -45.50
CA PRO A 257 4.34 40.30 -45.32
C PRO A 257 5.24 39.57 -44.33
N HIS A 258 4.64 39.14 -43.23
CA HIS A 258 5.32 38.27 -42.25
C HIS A 258 5.59 36.89 -42.89
N PRO A 259 6.86 36.46 -43.04
CA PRO A 259 7.12 35.08 -43.43
C PRO A 259 6.78 34.17 -42.28
N GLY A 260 5.70 33.41 -42.41
CA GLY A 260 5.29 32.38 -41.50
C GLY A 260 6.43 31.38 -41.25
N ARG A 261 7.07 31.51 -40.08
CA ARG A 261 8.06 30.54 -39.62
C ARG A 261 7.32 29.34 -39.05
N ALA A 262 7.57 28.17 -39.64
CA ALA A 262 6.96 26.89 -39.25
C ALA A 262 7.03 26.66 -37.73
N PRO A 263 5.97 26.07 -37.13
CA PRO A 263 5.93 25.83 -35.69
C PRO A 263 7.04 24.87 -35.28
N ALA A 264 7.82 25.26 -34.25
CA ALA A 264 8.86 24.45 -33.69
C ALA A 264 8.30 23.08 -33.23
N ARG A 265 8.93 22.03 -33.71
CA ARG A 265 8.59 20.61 -33.37
C ARG A 265 8.45 20.46 -31.85
N ARG A 266 7.27 20.00 -31.42
CA ARG A 266 6.96 19.64 -30.02
C ARG A 266 7.87 18.51 -29.55
N THR A 267 9.00 18.81 -29.00
CA THR A 267 9.81 17.85 -28.25
C THR A 267 9.31 17.78 -26.81
N ARG A 268 8.75 16.66 -26.43
CA ARG A 268 8.39 16.38 -25.02
C ARG A 268 9.69 16.36 -24.19
N PRO A 269 9.83 17.17 -23.16
CA PRO A 269 11.04 17.17 -22.32
C PRO A 269 11.16 15.84 -21.56
N ARG A 270 12.26 15.11 -21.79
CA ARG A 270 12.65 13.98 -20.93
C ARG A 270 13.10 14.52 -19.59
N VAL A 271 12.26 14.32 -18.57
CA VAL A 271 12.53 14.73 -17.19
C VAL A 271 13.70 13.91 -16.62
N ARG A 272 14.74 14.58 -16.14
CA ARG A 272 15.83 13.92 -15.38
C ARG A 272 15.42 13.69 -13.95
N ILE A 273 14.90 12.48 -13.68
CA ILE A 273 14.47 11.98 -12.37
C ILE A 273 15.56 12.17 -11.29
N ASN A 274 16.83 11.94 -11.61
CA ASN A 274 17.95 12.05 -10.64
C ASN A 274 18.16 13.45 -10.03
N ARG A 275 17.93 14.52 -10.80
CA ARG A 275 18.09 15.89 -10.27
C ARG A 275 16.91 16.29 -9.39
N MET A 276 15.70 15.93 -9.80
CA MET A 276 14.48 16.16 -9.03
C MET A 276 14.48 15.36 -7.72
N PHE A 277 15.01 14.13 -7.75
CA PHE A 277 15.17 13.30 -6.56
C PHE A 277 16.12 13.94 -5.52
N ARG A 278 17.25 14.49 -5.95
CA ARG A 278 18.16 15.24 -5.06
C ARG A 278 17.48 16.46 -4.45
N THR A 279 16.72 17.21 -5.24
CA THR A 279 16.01 18.41 -4.76
C THR A 279 14.91 18.01 -3.75
N ALA A 280 14.16 16.93 -4.00
CA ALA A 280 13.18 16.38 -3.07
C ALA A 280 13.85 15.93 -1.75
N LEU A 281 14.99 15.24 -1.84
CA LEU A 281 15.71 14.76 -0.65
C LEU A 281 16.28 15.93 0.19
N THR A 282 16.74 16.99 -0.46
CA THR A 282 17.22 18.19 0.22
C THR A 282 16.06 18.94 0.89
N GLY A 283 14.89 18.98 0.25
CA GLY A 283 13.67 19.55 0.81
C GLY A 283 13.22 18.83 2.09
N LEU A 284 13.32 17.50 2.10
CA LEU A 284 13.00 16.63 3.25
C LEU A 284 13.95 16.87 4.45
N ARG A 285 15.24 16.97 4.21
CA ARG A 285 16.23 17.26 5.26
C ARG A 285 16.01 18.61 5.94
N ARG A 286 15.31 19.51 5.26
CA ARG A 286 15.11 20.89 5.70
C ARG A 286 14.07 21.06 6.82
N ASN A 287 13.10 20.11 6.93
CA ASN A 287 12.04 20.08 7.95
C ASN A 287 11.81 18.66 8.47
N ILE A 288 12.85 18.07 9.10
CA ILE A 288 12.85 16.67 9.57
C ILE A 288 11.68 16.37 10.53
N GLY A 289 11.36 17.27 11.45
CA GLY A 289 10.28 17.07 12.41
C GLY A 289 8.90 16.93 11.74
N ARG A 290 8.62 17.80 10.75
CA ARG A 290 7.35 17.75 10.01
C ARG A 290 7.30 16.51 9.09
N ALA A 291 8.41 16.20 8.42
CA ALA A 291 8.52 14.99 7.59
C ALA A 291 8.36 13.72 8.43
N ALA A 292 8.94 13.65 9.62
CA ALA A 292 8.80 12.53 10.54
C ALA A 292 7.36 12.34 11.01
N LEU A 293 6.67 13.43 11.37
CA LEU A 293 5.28 13.36 11.84
C LEU A 293 4.32 12.90 10.72
N THR A 294 4.56 13.32 9.47
CA THR A 294 3.76 12.87 8.32
C THR A 294 4.02 11.43 7.93
N THR A 295 5.29 11.03 7.91
CA THR A 295 5.65 9.66 7.57
C THR A 295 5.20 8.67 8.64
N LEU A 296 5.01 9.11 9.90
CA LEU A 296 4.53 8.26 11.00
C LEU A 296 3.18 7.62 10.69
N GLY A 297 2.23 8.36 10.12
CA GLY A 297 0.93 7.82 9.71
C GLY A 297 1.06 6.71 8.65
N ILE A 298 1.98 6.90 7.68
CA ILE A 298 2.27 5.88 6.66
C ILE A 298 2.98 4.68 7.28
N ILE A 299 3.97 4.93 8.15
CA ILE A 299 4.73 3.88 8.83
C ILE A 299 3.78 2.97 9.60
N ILE A 300 2.88 3.55 10.41
CA ILE A 300 1.89 2.79 11.17
C ILE A 300 0.94 2.02 10.25
N GLY A 301 0.41 2.68 9.21
CA GLY A 301 -0.51 2.05 8.25
C GLY A 301 0.12 0.88 7.51
N VAL A 302 1.32 1.06 6.97
CA VAL A 302 2.07 0.02 6.25
C VAL A 302 2.49 -1.11 7.19
N ALA A 303 2.97 -0.78 8.40
CA ALA A 303 3.35 -1.77 9.41
C ALA A 303 2.14 -2.64 9.82
N ALA A 304 0.98 -2.02 10.01
CA ALA A 304 -0.26 -2.73 10.31
C ALA A 304 -0.67 -3.68 9.17
N VAL A 305 -0.62 -3.22 7.90
CA VAL A 305 -0.94 -4.07 6.74
C VAL A 305 -0.04 -5.31 6.71
N ILE A 306 1.27 -5.15 6.88
CA ILE A 306 2.24 -6.25 6.83
C ILE A 306 2.00 -7.22 7.99
N ALA A 307 1.92 -6.71 9.22
CA ALA A 307 1.70 -7.55 10.39
C ALA A 307 0.40 -8.36 10.26
N MET A 308 -0.71 -7.72 9.83
CA MET A 308 -2.00 -8.41 9.65
C MET A 308 -1.97 -9.46 8.55
N MET A 309 -1.29 -9.18 7.42
CA MET A 309 -1.17 -10.17 6.34
C MET A 309 -0.28 -11.35 6.74
N GLU A 310 0.83 -11.13 7.46
CA GLU A 310 1.73 -12.20 7.92
C GLU A 310 1.08 -13.07 9.01
N ILE A 311 0.37 -12.46 9.97
CA ILE A 311 -0.39 -13.19 11.00
C ILE A 311 -1.55 -13.96 10.36
N GLY A 312 -2.29 -13.33 9.44
CA GLY A 312 -3.41 -13.97 8.75
C GLY A 312 -2.99 -15.19 7.94
N ARG A 313 -1.89 -15.11 7.18
CA ARG A 313 -1.33 -16.24 6.45
C ARG A 313 -0.80 -17.32 7.39
N GLY A 314 -0.05 -16.94 8.40
CA GLY A 314 0.47 -17.86 9.41
C GLY A 314 -0.65 -18.65 10.08
N SER A 315 -1.75 -17.98 10.46
CA SER A 315 -2.94 -18.61 11.02
C SER A 315 -3.59 -19.58 10.03
N ALA A 316 -3.77 -19.17 8.75
CA ALA A 316 -4.35 -20.02 7.73
C ALA A 316 -3.49 -21.28 7.48
N THR A 317 -2.18 -21.15 7.38
CA THR A 317 -1.26 -22.28 7.20
C THR A 317 -1.22 -23.18 8.44
N SER A 318 -1.28 -22.61 9.64
CA SER A 318 -1.37 -23.39 10.88
C SER A 318 -2.66 -24.23 10.92
N ILE A 319 -3.78 -23.62 10.57
CA ILE A 319 -5.08 -24.33 10.43
C ILE A 319 -4.93 -25.45 9.40
N GLN A 320 -4.37 -25.17 8.22
CA GLN A 320 -4.19 -26.21 7.18
C GLN A 320 -3.28 -27.35 7.63
N ARG A 321 -2.18 -27.07 8.35
CA ARG A 321 -1.30 -28.10 8.91
C ARG A 321 -2.03 -28.94 9.94
N THR A 322 -2.83 -28.33 10.80
CA THR A 322 -3.64 -29.03 11.79
C THR A 322 -4.68 -29.93 11.09
N ILE A 323 -5.35 -29.45 10.03
CA ILE A 323 -6.27 -30.25 9.21
C ILE A 323 -5.53 -31.45 8.59
N ALA A 324 -4.36 -31.23 8.01
CA ALA A 324 -3.56 -32.29 7.41
C ALA A 324 -3.16 -33.35 8.44
N SER A 325 -2.84 -32.93 9.68
CA SER A 325 -2.49 -33.87 10.76
C SER A 325 -3.66 -34.70 11.25
N MET A 326 -4.90 -34.23 11.08
CA MET A 326 -6.12 -34.96 11.45
C MET A 326 -6.56 -35.96 10.37
N GLY A 327 -6.01 -35.90 9.16
CA GLY A 327 -6.46 -36.62 7.97
C GLY A 327 -7.50 -35.81 7.21
N ALA A 328 -7.10 -35.18 6.12
CA ALA A 328 -7.88 -34.16 5.40
C ALA A 328 -9.22 -34.64 4.79
N SER A 329 -9.50 -35.91 4.82
CA SER A 329 -10.69 -36.49 4.14
C SER A 329 -11.50 -37.44 5.05
N ASN A 330 -11.43 -37.22 6.38
CA ASN A 330 -12.02 -38.16 7.34
C ASN A 330 -13.48 -37.87 7.59
N LEU A 331 -14.27 -38.91 7.42
CA LEU A 331 -15.66 -39.00 7.80
C LEU A 331 -15.78 -39.78 9.11
N LEU A 332 -16.57 -39.27 10.04
CA LEU A 332 -16.86 -39.90 11.31
C LEU A 332 -18.31 -40.39 11.28
N ILE A 333 -18.50 -41.71 11.29
CA ILE A 333 -19.80 -42.34 11.37
C ILE A 333 -20.05 -42.73 12.83
N LEU A 334 -21.05 -42.14 13.42
CA LEU A 334 -21.47 -42.37 14.80
C LEU A 334 -22.80 -43.11 14.82
N PRO A 335 -23.06 -43.94 15.85
CA PRO A 335 -24.40 -44.50 16.04
C PRO A 335 -25.39 -43.34 16.28
N GLY A 336 -26.60 -43.56 15.78
CA GLY A 336 -27.65 -42.57 15.79
C GLY A 336 -28.36 -42.41 17.12
N THR A 337 -29.51 -41.75 17.06
CA THR A 337 -30.38 -41.55 18.22
C THR A 337 -31.48 -42.57 18.22
N ALA A 338 -31.72 -43.28 19.33
CA ALA A 338 -32.96 -44.03 19.50
C ALA A 338 -34.14 -43.05 19.59
N SER A 339 -35.15 -43.28 18.81
CA SER A 339 -36.45 -42.60 18.92
C SER A 339 -37.52 -43.64 19.25
N SER A 340 -38.18 -43.52 20.37
CA SER A 340 -39.29 -44.35 20.75
C SER A 340 -40.43 -43.49 21.28
N GLY A 341 -41.62 -43.64 20.70
CA GLY A 341 -42.80 -42.88 21.11
C GLY A 341 -42.68 -41.35 20.96
N GLY A 342 -41.89 -40.83 19.97
CA GLY A 342 -41.69 -39.40 19.74
C GLY A 342 -40.64 -38.75 20.64
N VAL A 343 -39.96 -39.51 21.49
CA VAL A 343 -38.86 -39.02 22.34
C VAL A 343 -37.52 -39.48 21.76
N SER A 344 -36.63 -38.53 21.49
CA SER A 344 -35.26 -38.82 21.05
C SER A 344 -34.33 -38.94 22.26
N PHE A 345 -33.60 -40.03 22.37
CA PHE A 345 -32.72 -40.36 23.51
C PHE A 345 -31.27 -39.85 23.33
N GLY A 346 -31.01 -38.96 22.40
CA GLY A 346 -29.69 -38.39 22.17
C GLY A 346 -28.76 -39.31 21.34
N ALA A 347 -27.71 -38.68 20.76
CA ALA A 347 -26.78 -39.38 19.89
C ALA A 347 -25.97 -40.45 20.65
N GLY A 348 -25.91 -41.67 20.08
CA GLY A 348 -25.19 -42.79 20.67
C GLY A 348 -25.98 -43.63 21.64
N SER A 349 -27.30 -43.40 21.77
CA SER A 349 -28.18 -44.18 22.66
C SER A 349 -28.40 -45.62 22.17
N VAL A 350 -28.22 -45.92 20.89
CA VAL A 350 -28.28 -47.25 20.31
C VAL A 350 -27.02 -47.56 19.53
N MET A 351 -26.34 -48.64 19.90
CA MET A 351 -25.14 -49.11 19.18
C MET A 351 -25.58 -49.99 17.98
N THR A 352 -25.71 -49.34 16.82
CA THR A 352 -26.17 -50.00 15.58
C THR A 352 -25.04 -50.41 14.67
N LEU A 353 -23.92 -49.73 14.76
CA LEU A 353 -22.77 -49.93 13.87
C LEU A 353 -22.04 -51.24 14.18
N THR A 354 -21.65 -51.97 13.15
CA THR A 354 -20.92 -53.24 13.24
C THR A 354 -19.55 -53.16 12.52
N PRO A 355 -18.58 -54.02 12.85
CA PRO A 355 -17.31 -54.07 12.09
C PRO A 355 -17.52 -54.42 10.62
N GLU A 356 -18.54 -55.26 10.33
CA GLU A 356 -18.91 -55.66 8.97
C GLU A 356 -19.41 -54.47 8.13
N ASP A 357 -20.00 -53.45 8.77
CA ASP A 357 -20.38 -52.23 8.08
C ASP A 357 -19.15 -51.45 7.65
N SER A 358 -18.11 -51.42 8.47
CA SER A 358 -16.83 -50.80 8.10
C SER A 358 -16.16 -51.50 6.91
N GLU A 359 -16.19 -52.86 6.88
CA GLU A 359 -15.65 -53.64 5.76
C GLU A 359 -16.47 -53.41 4.48
N ALA A 360 -17.79 -53.36 4.59
CA ALA A 360 -18.70 -53.09 3.47
C ALA A 360 -18.45 -51.66 2.91
N ILE A 361 -18.31 -50.64 3.79
CA ILE A 361 -17.99 -49.27 3.38
C ILE A 361 -16.68 -49.23 2.58
N ALA A 362 -15.64 -49.92 3.05
CA ALA A 362 -14.35 -49.96 2.37
C ALA A 362 -14.40 -50.65 1.00
N ARG A 363 -15.26 -51.68 0.85
CA ARG A 363 -15.38 -52.53 -0.35
C ARG A 363 -16.37 -51.95 -1.38
N GLU A 364 -17.52 -51.44 -0.93
CA GLU A 364 -18.67 -51.13 -1.77
C GLU A 364 -18.80 -49.62 -2.07
N CYS A 365 -18.09 -48.73 -1.35
CA CYS A 365 -18.13 -47.32 -1.61
C CYS A 365 -16.88 -46.86 -2.39
N PRO A 366 -16.93 -46.65 -3.73
CA PRO A 366 -15.77 -46.29 -4.56
C PRO A 366 -15.14 -44.95 -4.18
N ALA A 367 -15.90 -44.05 -3.59
CA ALA A 367 -15.39 -42.73 -3.13
C ALA A 367 -14.60 -42.84 -1.80
N VAL A 368 -14.68 -44.00 -1.11
CA VAL A 368 -13.95 -44.25 0.14
C VAL A 368 -12.62 -44.96 -0.20
N ARG A 369 -11.53 -44.53 0.45
CA ARG A 369 -10.22 -45.14 0.33
C ARG A 369 -10.02 -46.27 1.35
N ALA A 370 -10.39 -46.00 2.58
CA ALA A 370 -10.27 -46.90 3.69
C ALA A 370 -11.32 -46.62 4.75
N ALA A 371 -11.76 -47.63 5.48
CA ALA A 371 -12.64 -47.51 6.63
C ALA A 371 -12.14 -48.40 7.78
N ALA A 372 -12.31 -47.95 9.00
CA ALA A 372 -11.82 -48.63 10.19
C ALA A 372 -12.87 -48.53 11.32
N PRO A 373 -13.30 -49.68 11.87
CA PRO A 373 -14.15 -49.69 13.05
C PRO A 373 -13.34 -49.28 14.27
N VAL A 374 -13.92 -48.54 15.21
CA VAL A 374 -13.24 -48.09 16.43
C VAL A 374 -14.10 -48.45 17.64
N VAL A 375 -13.45 -49.14 18.55
CA VAL A 375 -13.94 -49.41 19.92
C VAL A 375 -13.13 -48.57 20.90
N ARG A 376 -13.79 -47.88 21.82
CA ARG A 376 -13.16 -47.07 22.84
C ARG A 376 -13.12 -47.76 24.18
N ALA A 377 -12.01 -47.58 24.88
CA ALA A 377 -11.92 -47.95 26.29
C ALA A 377 -11.27 -46.77 27.05
N ARG A 378 -11.64 -46.65 28.32
CA ARG A 378 -11.03 -45.69 29.23
C ARG A 378 -10.65 -46.41 30.52
N THR A 379 -9.37 -46.68 30.67
CA THR A 379 -8.83 -47.37 31.81
C THR A 379 -7.35 -47.05 31.95
N GLN A 380 -6.78 -47.44 33.11
CA GLN A 380 -5.33 -47.25 33.31
C GLN A 380 -4.55 -48.29 32.55
N VAL A 381 -3.36 -47.85 32.11
CA VAL A 381 -2.28 -48.69 31.53
C VAL A 381 -1.16 -48.73 32.54
N VAL A 382 -0.65 -49.91 32.83
CA VAL A 382 0.34 -50.14 33.87
C VAL A 382 1.57 -50.82 33.28
N TYR A 383 2.76 -50.28 33.61
CA TYR A 383 4.05 -50.94 33.31
C TYR A 383 4.94 -50.92 34.56
N GLY A 384 5.29 -52.10 35.07
CA GLY A 384 6.00 -52.19 36.34
C GLY A 384 5.25 -51.54 37.50
N ASN A 385 5.85 -50.54 38.09
CA ASN A 385 5.27 -49.74 39.19
C ASN A 385 4.65 -48.40 38.69
N ARG A 386 4.62 -48.17 37.39
CA ARG A 386 4.11 -46.94 36.78
C ARG A 386 2.73 -47.16 36.16
N ASN A 387 1.87 -46.19 36.32
CA ASN A 387 0.54 -46.23 35.74
C ASN A 387 0.23 -44.90 35.06
N TRP A 388 -0.55 -44.97 34.00
CA TRP A 388 -1.06 -43.80 33.29
C TRP A 388 -2.45 -44.09 32.72
N VAL A 389 -3.30 -43.04 32.70
CA VAL A 389 -4.62 -43.14 32.05
C VAL A 389 -4.52 -42.38 30.75
N PRO A 390 -4.41 -43.09 29.59
CA PRO A 390 -4.31 -42.41 28.30
C PRO A 390 -5.61 -41.68 27.99
N THR A 391 -5.47 -40.59 27.25
CA THR A 391 -6.64 -39.87 26.70
C THR A 391 -7.46 -40.78 25.81
N PHE A 392 -6.80 -41.65 25.03
CA PHE A 392 -7.45 -42.56 24.10
C PHE A 392 -6.89 -43.98 24.20
N ILE A 393 -7.77 -44.95 24.43
CA ILE A 393 -7.51 -46.37 24.18
C ILE A 393 -8.44 -46.83 23.08
N TYR A 394 -7.90 -47.08 21.90
CA TYR A 394 -8.67 -47.48 20.73
C TYR A 394 -8.40 -48.93 20.34
N GLY A 395 -9.46 -49.69 20.14
CA GLY A 395 -9.45 -50.95 19.43
C GLY A 395 -9.86 -50.70 17.98
N SER A 396 -9.04 -51.10 17.01
CA SER A 396 -9.35 -50.91 15.60
C SER A 396 -8.73 -52.00 14.70
N THR A 397 -8.81 -51.81 13.40
CA THR A 397 -8.11 -52.58 12.36
C THR A 397 -6.85 -51.85 11.89
N PRO A 398 -5.93 -52.49 11.16
CA PRO A 398 -4.75 -51.83 10.56
C PRO A 398 -5.12 -50.64 9.68
N ALA A 399 -6.32 -50.67 9.05
CA ALA A 399 -6.85 -49.57 8.24
C ALA A 399 -6.97 -48.23 9.00
N PHE A 400 -7.02 -48.24 10.34
CA PHE A 400 -7.02 -47.03 11.16
C PHE A 400 -5.78 -46.16 10.93
N LEU A 401 -4.62 -46.79 10.77
CA LEU A 401 -3.37 -46.07 10.50
C LEU A 401 -3.43 -45.36 9.14
N GLU A 402 -4.03 -46.01 8.14
CA GLU A 402 -4.24 -45.43 6.83
C GLU A 402 -5.29 -44.32 6.84
N VAL A 403 -6.45 -44.52 7.47
CA VAL A 403 -7.50 -43.49 7.62
C VAL A 403 -6.96 -42.25 8.32
N ARG A 404 -6.20 -42.43 9.41
CA ARG A 404 -5.61 -41.36 10.18
C ARG A 404 -4.29 -40.84 9.60
N GLN A 405 -3.79 -41.46 8.52
CA GLN A 405 -2.46 -41.14 7.95
C GLN A 405 -1.38 -41.11 9.03
N TRP A 406 -1.32 -42.15 9.86
CA TRP A 406 -0.42 -42.24 11.00
C TRP A 406 0.69 -43.22 10.73
N SER A 407 1.91 -42.72 10.63
CA SER A 407 3.12 -43.57 10.47
C SER A 407 3.60 -44.13 11.80
N LEU A 408 4.33 -45.24 11.73
CA LEU A 408 5.07 -45.75 12.86
C LEU A 408 6.44 -45.06 12.96
N SER A 409 6.87 -44.79 14.15
CA SER A 409 8.23 -44.32 14.46
C SER A 409 9.21 -45.50 14.57
N GLU A 410 8.78 -46.56 15.22
CA GLU A 410 9.54 -47.76 15.46
C GLU A 410 8.62 -48.99 15.53
N GLY A 411 9.15 -50.17 15.19
CA GLY A 411 8.42 -51.44 15.29
C GLY A 411 7.50 -51.69 14.08
N GLU A 412 6.52 -52.56 14.25
CA GLU A 412 5.58 -53.04 13.22
C GLU A 412 4.11 -52.80 13.63
N ALA A 413 3.24 -52.69 12.62
CA ALA A 413 1.82 -52.63 12.85
C ALA A 413 1.25 -54.04 13.08
N PHE A 414 0.16 -54.12 13.87
CA PHE A 414 -0.60 -55.36 13.92
C PHE A 414 -1.32 -55.63 12.61
N THR A 415 -1.60 -56.90 12.34
CA THR A 415 -2.17 -57.37 11.08
C THR A 415 -3.64 -57.74 11.23
N ASP A 416 -4.35 -57.94 10.12
CA ASP A 416 -5.73 -58.46 10.15
C ASP A 416 -5.84 -59.85 10.79
N ARG A 417 -4.73 -60.62 10.77
CA ARG A 417 -4.65 -61.89 11.49
C ARG A 417 -4.70 -61.68 13.01
N ASP A 418 -4.01 -60.63 13.51
CA ASP A 418 -4.05 -60.29 14.91
C ASP A 418 -5.45 -59.80 15.34
N VAL A 419 -6.13 -59.09 14.45
CA VAL A 419 -7.54 -58.67 14.68
C VAL A 419 -8.44 -59.89 14.78
N ARG A 420 -8.36 -60.84 13.84
CA ARG A 420 -9.20 -62.03 13.87
C ARG A 420 -8.93 -62.95 15.07
N ASN A 421 -7.67 -63.07 15.47
CA ASN A 421 -7.27 -63.89 16.61
C ASN A 421 -7.45 -63.20 17.96
N GLY A 422 -7.80 -61.91 17.99
CA GLY A 422 -7.85 -61.11 19.22
C GLY A 422 -6.50 -61.09 19.96
N SER A 423 -5.41 -60.97 19.20
CA SER A 423 -4.04 -60.97 19.73
C SER A 423 -3.85 -59.80 20.71
N SER A 424 -3.26 -60.07 21.86
CA SER A 424 -2.94 -59.05 22.85
C SER A 424 -1.64 -58.32 22.48
N VAL A 425 -1.72 -57.50 21.42
CA VAL A 425 -0.65 -56.64 20.91
C VAL A 425 -1.12 -55.19 20.88
N CYS A 426 -0.20 -54.24 21.05
CA CYS A 426 -0.55 -52.82 21.04
C CYS A 426 0.56 -51.96 20.44
N LEU A 427 0.10 -50.79 19.93
CA LEU A 427 0.95 -49.69 19.51
C LEU A 427 0.81 -48.55 20.54
N LEU A 428 1.86 -47.89 20.88
CA LEU A 428 1.86 -46.80 21.85
C LEU A 428 2.16 -45.44 21.17
N GLY A 429 1.45 -44.41 21.60
CA GLY A 429 1.79 -43.04 21.25
C GLY A 429 2.99 -42.53 22.05
N GLN A 430 3.67 -41.50 21.52
CA GLN A 430 4.92 -40.97 22.08
C GLN A 430 4.80 -40.49 23.54
N ARG A 431 3.65 -39.92 23.91
CA ARG A 431 3.43 -39.48 25.28
C ARG A 431 3.35 -40.66 26.23
N LEU A 432 2.63 -41.69 25.85
CA LEU A 432 2.52 -42.90 26.66
C LEU A 432 3.85 -43.58 26.90
N VAL A 433 4.69 -43.60 25.85
CA VAL A 433 6.07 -44.11 25.96
C VAL A 433 6.88 -43.29 26.96
N ARG A 434 6.78 -41.96 26.90
CA ARG A 434 7.52 -41.07 27.80
C ARG A 434 7.10 -41.23 29.25
N GLU A 435 5.79 -41.31 29.52
CA GLU A 435 5.26 -41.39 30.87
C GLU A 435 5.50 -42.76 31.50
N LEU A 436 5.34 -43.85 30.75
CA LEU A 436 5.43 -45.20 31.30
C LEU A 436 6.88 -45.75 31.30
N PHE A 437 7.65 -45.48 30.23
CA PHE A 437 8.96 -46.11 30.08
C PHE A 437 10.13 -45.22 30.51
N GLN A 438 9.98 -43.87 30.53
CA GLN A 438 11.01 -42.93 31.01
C GLN A 438 12.43 -43.17 30.41
N GLY A 439 12.51 -43.54 29.13
CA GLY A 439 13.77 -43.80 28.43
C GLY A 439 14.12 -45.27 28.25
N GLU A 440 13.39 -46.19 28.84
CA GLU A 440 13.54 -47.63 28.53
C GLU A 440 12.94 -47.93 27.16
N PRO A 441 13.56 -48.84 26.36
CA PRO A 441 12.99 -49.25 25.07
C PRO A 441 11.65 -50.00 25.31
N PRO A 442 10.55 -49.54 24.73
CA PRO A 442 9.20 -50.12 24.97
C PRO A 442 8.93 -51.36 24.11
N LEU A 443 9.63 -51.54 22.97
CA LEU A 443 9.36 -52.63 22.04
C LEU A 443 9.59 -54.00 22.69
N GLY A 444 8.61 -54.92 22.47
CA GLY A 444 8.65 -56.28 23.02
C GLY A 444 8.29 -56.37 24.50
N LYS A 445 8.12 -55.26 25.21
CA LYS A 445 7.71 -55.26 26.63
C LYS A 445 6.19 -55.46 26.76
N GLU A 446 5.77 -55.89 27.95
CA GLU A 446 4.33 -56.08 28.26
C GLU A 446 3.81 -54.91 29.13
N VAL A 447 2.74 -54.32 28.64
CA VAL A 447 1.93 -53.35 29.39
C VAL A 447 0.60 -54.00 29.80
N ARG A 448 0.09 -53.69 30.99
CA ARG A 448 -1.22 -54.18 31.41
C ARG A 448 -2.28 -53.10 31.23
N ILE A 449 -3.29 -53.46 30.45
CA ILE A 449 -4.48 -52.63 30.26
C ILE A 449 -5.58 -53.26 31.12
N ARG A 450 -5.96 -52.60 32.24
CA ARG A 450 -6.75 -53.20 33.28
C ARG A 450 -6.00 -54.44 33.86
N ASN A 451 -6.45 -55.64 33.64
CA ASN A 451 -5.79 -56.87 34.08
C ASN A 451 -5.27 -57.74 32.92
N VAL A 452 -5.31 -57.23 31.68
CA VAL A 452 -4.91 -57.97 30.48
C VAL A 452 -3.51 -57.52 30.02
N PRO A 453 -2.53 -58.43 29.88
CA PRO A 453 -1.24 -58.11 29.35
C PRO A 453 -1.28 -57.92 27.83
N PHE A 454 -0.68 -56.83 27.36
CA PHE A 454 -0.49 -56.53 25.93
C PHE A 454 0.99 -56.34 25.64
N ARG A 455 1.49 -56.95 24.59
CA ARG A 455 2.84 -56.78 24.12
C ARG A 455 2.96 -55.58 23.20
N VAL A 456 3.88 -54.69 23.48
CA VAL A 456 4.16 -53.52 22.63
C VAL A 456 4.91 -53.95 21.40
N ILE A 457 4.33 -53.78 20.20
CA ILE A 457 4.92 -54.17 18.92
C ILE A 457 5.40 -53.00 18.08
N GLY A 458 4.91 -51.78 18.38
CA GLY A 458 5.34 -50.58 17.66
C GLY A 458 5.01 -49.28 18.41
N ILE A 459 5.63 -48.22 17.94
CA ILE A 459 5.47 -46.85 18.46
C ILE A 459 4.96 -45.96 17.34
N LEU A 460 3.92 -45.18 17.60
CA LEU A 460 3.36 -44.23 16.65
C LEU A 460 4.24 -42.96 16.56
N SER A 461 4.33 -42.39 15.38
CA SER A 461 4.98 -41.09 15.20
C SER A 461 4.21 -39.96 15.93
N SER A 462 4.92 -38.94 16.37
CA SER A 462 4.26 -37.82 17.06
C SER A 462 3.39 -37.00 16.11
N LYS A 463 2.17 -36.69 16.53
CA LYS A 463 1.22 -35.79 15.85
C LYS A 463 0.94 -34.50 16.63
N GLY A 464 1.32 -34.46 17.89
CA GLY A 464 1.12 -33.30 18.78
C GLY A 464 -0.32 -33.09 19.22
N ALA A 465 -0.62 -31.86 19.65
CA ALA A 465 -1.95 -31.52 20.14
C ALA A 465 -2.98 -31.36 18.99
N SER A 466 -4.19 -31.83 19.22
CA SER A 466 -5.32 -31.60 18.33
C SER A 466 -5.81 -30.14 18.43
N MET A 467 -6.66 -29.72 17.49
CA MET A 467 -7.29 -28.39 17.47
C MET A 467 -8.13 -28.07 18.74
N MET A 468 -8.60 -29.09 19.45
CA MET A 468 -9.32 -28.96 20.72
C MET A 468 -8.39 -29.01 21.94
N GLY A 469 -7.07 -28.89 21.75
CA GLY A 469 -6.08 -28.92 22.83
C GLY A 469 -5.80 -30.30 23.43
N MET A 470 -6.43 -31.36 22.90
CA MET A 470 -6.16 -32.72 23.36
C MET A 470 -4.88 -33.24 22.70
N ASP A 471 -4.03 -33.89 23.50
CA ASP A 471 -2.80 -34.50 23.01
C ASP A 471 -3.12 -35.79 22.26
N GLN A 472 -2.86 -35.82 20.94
CA GLN A 472 -3.08 -37.00 20.11
C GLN A 472 -2.03 -38.10 20.39
N ASP A 473 -0.88 -37.72 20.89
CA ASP A 473 0.22 -38.64 21.20
C ASP A 473 -0.03 -39.46 22.48
N ASP A 474 -1.10 -39.11 23.24
CA ASP A 474 -1.56 -39.83 24.42
C ASP A 474 -2.60 -40.91 24.06
N ILE A 475 -2.16 -41.87 23.25
CA ILE A 475 -3.00 -42.92 22.65
C ILE A 475 -2.38 -44.31 22.80
N LEU A 476 -3.23 -45.30 23.00
CA LEU A 476 -2.94 -46.72 22.82
C LEU A 476 -3.84 -47.29 21.75
N LEU A 477 -3.28 -47.97 20.76
CA LEU A 477 -4.02 -48.61 19.68
C LEU A 477 -3.75 -50.10 19.70
N ALA A 478 -4.83 -50.91 19.66
CA ALA A 478 -4.75 -52.37 19.63
C ALA A 478 -5.86 -52.96 18.74
N PRO A 479 -5.83 -54.27 18.44
CA PRO A 479 -6.94 -54.94 17.72
C PRO A 479 -8.27 -54.71 18.42
N TRP A 480 -9.32 -54.32 17.65
CA TRP A 480 -10.65 -54.02 18.23
C TRP A 480 -11.23 -55.20 18.98
N THR A 481 -10.99 -56.44 18.52
CA THR A 481 -11.42 -57.68 19.17
C THR A 481 -10.78 -57.82 20.55
N ALA A 482 -9.48 -57.53 20.67
CA ALA A 482 -8.81 -57.60 21.97
C ALA A 482 -9.32 -56.53 22.95
N ILE A 483 -9.54 -55.30 22.48
CA ILE A 483 -10.09 -54.24 23.35
C ILE A 483 -11.55 -54.53 23.71
N LYS A 484 -12.39 -54.90 22.75
CA LYS A 484 -13.83 -55.17 22.96
C LYS A 484 -14.07 -56.33 23.91
N TYR A 485 -13.43 -57.47 23.69
CA TYR A 485 -13.72 -58.67 24.43
C TYR A 485 -12.93 -58.84 25.72
N ARG A 486 -11.71 -58.29 25.80
CA ARG A 486 -10.83 -58.49 26.94
C ARG A 486 -10.69 -57.27 27.86
N VAL A 487 -10.80 -56.06 27.35
CA VAL A 487 -10.60 -54.83 28.12
C VAL A 487 -11.91 -54.12 28.43
N ALA A 488 -12.71 -53.81 27.42
CA ALA A 488 -13.98 -53.10 27.63
C ALA A 488 -14.98 -53.94 28.44
N GLY A 489 -14.94 -55.28 28.23
CA GLY A 489 -15.83 -56.18 28.92
C GLY A 489 -17.28 -55.92 28.56
N THR A 490 -18.14 -56.86 28.84
CA THR A 490 -19.58 -56.70 28.76
C THR A 490 -20.12 -56.05 30.02
N SER A 491 -19.74 -54.78 30.31
CA SER A 491 -20.42 -54.06 31.37
C SER A 491 -21.74 -53.54 30.78
N VAL A 492 -22.80 -54.28 31.00
CA VAL A 492 -24.19 -53.86 30.80
C VAL A 492 -24.52 -52.57 31.58
N ALA A 493 -23.62 -52.14 32.46
CA ALA A 493 -23.79 -51.01 33.38
C ALA A 493 -23.85 -49.63 32.70
N ASN A 494 -23.56 -49.51 31.40
CA ASN A 494 -23.54 -48.19 30.74
C ASN A 494 -24.74 -47.94 29.81
N VAL A 495 -25.74 -48.78 29.79
CA VAL A 495 -26.90 -48.62 28.88
C VAL A 495 -27.88 -47.56 29.37
N ASN A 496 -27.83 -47.15 30.63
CA ASN A 496 -28.71 -46.10 31.17
C ASN A 496 -28.04 -45.26 32.25
N GLN A 497 -27.19 -44.30 31.88
CA GLN A 497 -26.82 -43.23 32.81
C GLN A 497 -28.03 -42.36 33.22
N SER A 498 -29.13 -42.37 32.43
CA SER A 498 -30.39 -41.71 32.79
C SER A 498 -31.23 -42.53 33.78
N ALA A 499 -31.00 -43.82 33.89
CA ALA A 499 -31.70 -44.66 34.83
C ALA A 499 -31.00 -44.71 36.20
N SER A 500 -29.72 -44.41 36.31
CA SER A 500 -28.96 -44.39 37.58
C SER A 500 -29.09 -43.09 38.36
N SER A 501 -29.63 -42.03 37.76
CA SER A 501 -29.93 -40.78 38.49
C SER A 501 -31.31 -40.78 39.15
N GLY A 502 -32.02 -41.89 39.06
CA GLY A 502 -33.38 -42.06 39.64
C GLY A 502 -33.45 -42.77 41.00
N SER A 503 -32.31 -43.16 41.59
CA SER A 503 -32.37 -43.87 42.88
C SER A 503 -31.37 -43.31 43.90
N SER A 504 -31.59 -42.10 44.33
CA SER A 504 -31.20 -41.71 45.68
C SER A 504 -31.85 -40.37 46.01
N THR A 505 -32.61 -40.43 47.05
CA THR A 505 -33.40 -39.40 47.74
C THR A 505 -34.83 -39.28 47.22
N SER A 506 -35.63 -40.24 47.69
CA SER A 506 -37.06 -40.00 47.94
C SER A 506 -37.20 -38.94 49.04
N SER A 507 -37.05 -37.68 48.70
CA SER A 507 -37.79 -36.64 49.42
C SER A 507 -39.24 -36.88 49.03
N GLN A 508 -40.01 -37.37 49.95
CA GLN A 508 -41.46 -37.50 49.89
C GLN A 508 -42.09 -36.15 49.51
N THR A 509 -42.18 -35.83 48.26
CA THR A 509 -43.16 -34.88 47.81
C THR A 509 -44.45 -35.62 47.66
N ASN A 510 -45.41 -35.30 48.53
CA ASN A 510 -46.80 -35.77 48.42
C ASN A 510 -47.34 -35.34 47.07
N THR A 511 -47.31 -36.23 46.10
CA THR A 511 -47.96 -36.04 44.80
C THR A 511 -49.42 -36.38 44.96
N ILE A 512 -50.29 -35.68 44.25
CA ILE A 512 -51.77 -35.88 44.24
C ILE A 512 -52.14 -37.33 44.02
N ASP A 513 -51.35 -38.14 43.37
CA ASP A 513 -51.53 -39.58 43.09
C ASP A 513 -51.44 -40.44 44.35
N GLN A 514 -50.94 -39.95 45.49
CA GLN A 514 -50.98 -40.60 46.78
C GLN A 514 -52.28 -40.32 47.52
N ILE A 515 -53.03 -39.30 47.17
CA ILE A 515 -54.29 -38.92 47.80
C ILE A 515 -55.50 -39.65 47.11
N TYR A 516 -55.33 -39.95 45.79
CA TYR A 516 -56.34 -40.71 45.02
C TYR A 516 -55.61 -41.82 44.29
N PRO A 517 -55.55 -43.03 44.82
CA PRO A 517 -55.02 -44.20 44.14
C PRO A 517 -55.91 -44.48 42.92
N THR A 518 -55.47 -44.16 41.74
CA THR A 518 -56.14 -44.65 40.51
C THR A 518 -55.91 -46.13 40.43
N THR A 519 -57.02 -46.88 40.51
CA THR A 519 -57.08 -48.33 40.32
C THR A 519 -56.84 -48.69 38.86
N GLN A 520 -55.72 -48.41 38.30
CA GLN A 520 -55.15 -49.09 37.15
C GLN A 520 -54.14 -50.11 37.66
N THR A 521 -54.62 -51.23 38.08
CA THR A 521 -53.79 -52.42 38.25
C THR A 521 -53.16 -52.72 36.89
N SER A 522 -51.86 -52.35 36.77
CA SER A 522 -51.02 -52.86 35.68
C SER A 522 -51.15 -54.43 35.80
N LEU A 523 -51.62 -55.04 34.75
CA LEU A 523 -51.73 -56.52 34.65
C LEU A 523 -50.35 -57.21 34.84
N TYR A 524 -49.27 -56.44 34.72
CA TYR A 524 -47.93 -56.91 34.99
C TYR A 524 -47.26 -55.87 35.94
N PRO A 525 -46.81 -56.31 37.14
CA PRO A 525 -46.02 -55.40 37.99
C PRO A 525 -44.80 -54.95 37.26
N PRO A 526 -44.38 -53.68 37.43
CA PRO A 526 -43.14 -53.19 36.83
C PRO A 526 -42.02 -54.13 37.25
N ALA A 527 -41.24 -54.59 36.29
CA ALA A 527 -40.10 -55.46 36.58
C ALA A 527 -39.24 -54.89 37.68
N SER A 528 -38.92 -55.64 38.71
CA SER A 528 -37.99 -55.23 39.75
C SER A 528 -36.65 -54.91 39.12
N SER A 529 -35.84 -54.02 39.74
CA SER A 529 -34.50 -53.66 39.28
C SER A 529 -33.60 -54.88 38.99
N THR A 530 -33.82 -55.98 39.70
CA THR A 530 -33.18 -57.27 39.47
C THR A 530 -33.77 -58.02 38.23
N GLN A 531 -35.06 -57.97 38.00
CA GLN A 531 -35.66 -58.54 36.78
C GLN A 531 -35.35 -57.72 35.53
N ALA A 532 -35.24 -56.40 35.65
CA ALA A 532 -34.78 -55.55 34.54
C ALA A 532 -33.30 -55.78 34.22
N ALA A 533 -32.48 -56.14 35.21
CA ALA A 533 -31.07 -56.50 35.01
C ALA A 533 -30.90 -57.90 34.41
N ASP A 534 -31.85 -58.80 34.65
CA ASP A 534 -31.83 -60.17 34.10
C ASP A 534 -32.54 -60.35 32.75
N THR A 535 -33.27 -59.35 32.27
CA THR A 535 -33.80 -59.38 30.92
C THR A 535 -32.63 -59.08 29.96
N PRO A 536 -32.20 -60.05 29.13
CA PRO A 536 -31.15 -59.81 28.16
C PRO A 536 -31.69 -58.83 27.11
N LEU A 537 -31.27 -57.57 27.25
CA LEU A 537 -31.39 -56.66 26.13
C LEU A 537 -30.60 -57.31 24.96
N PRO A 538 -31.11 -57.30 23.73
CA PRO A 538 -30.42 -57.85 22.59
C PRO A 538 -29.23 -56.93 22.26
N VAL A 539 -28.21 -56.97 23.12
CA VAL A 539 -26.92 -56.31 22.86
C VAL A 539 -26.24 -57.16 21.82
N ARG A 540 -26.17 -56.67 20.59
CA ARG A 540 -25.26 -57.26 19.59
C ARG A 540 -23.85 -57.08 20.11
N PHE A 541 -23.22 -58.15 20.57
CA PHE A 541 -21.84 -58.16 21.13
C PHE A 541 -20.79 -57.70 20.13
N ILE A 542 -21.15 -57.52 18.86
CA ILE A 542 -20.24 -57.17 17.75
C ILE A 542 -20.26 -55.65 17.44
N ASN A 543 -20.99 -54.85 18.18
CA ASN A 543 -21.13 -53.41 17.89
C ASN A 543 -19.85 -52.63 18.18
N VAL A 544 -19.59 -51.61 17.35
CA VAL A 544 -18.46 -50.66 17.49
C VAL A 544 -19.00 -49.31 17.88
N ASP A 545 -18.16 -48.50 18.54
CA ASP A 545 -18.57 -47.19 19.03
C ASP A 545 -18.62 -46.13 17.92
N GLN A 546 -17.81 -46.31 16.87
CA GLN A 546 -17.79 -45.45 15.69
C GLN A 546 -17.08 -46.15 14.53
N ILE A 547 -17.32 -45.68 13.31
CA ILE A 547 -16.51 -46.02 12.14
C ILE A 547 -15.83 -44.76 11.64
N LEU A 548 -14.53 -44.84 11.38
CA LEU A 548 -13.76 -43.81 10.70
C LEU A 548 -13.59 -44.23 9.26
N ALA A 549 -13.95 -43.35 8.31
CA ALA A 549 -13.75 -43.58 6.90
C ALA A 549 -12.93 -42.42 6.29
N ALA A 550 -12.04 -42.72 5.36
CA ALA A 550 -11.31 -41.73 4.62
C ALA A 550 -11.80 -41.71 3.17
N ALA A 551 -12.27 -40.57 2.70
CA ALA A 551 -12.55 -40.36 1.28
C ALA A 551 -11.25 -40.32 0.47
N ARG A 552 -11.30 -40.61 -0.84
CA ARG A 552 -10.11 -40.57 -1.72
C ARG A 552 -9.53 -39.16 -1.84
N SER A 553 -10.39 -38.16 -1.94
CA SER A 553 -10.03 -36.75 -1.92
C SER A 553 -11.05 -35.93 -1.15
N THR A 554 -10.70 -34.71 -0.81
CA THR A 554 -11.66 -33.77 -0.18
C THR A 554 -12.86 -33.42 -1.09
N ALA A 555 -12.69 -33.53 -2.42
CA ALA A 555 -13.75 -33.31 -3.39
C ALA A 555 -14.76 -34.47 -3.41
N ASP A 556 -14.32 -35.67 -3.05
CA ASP A 556 -15.15 -36.88 -3.04
C ASP A 556 -15.97 -37.05 -1.76
N ILE A 557 -15.80 -36.18 -0.76
CA ILE A 557 -16.51 -36.27 0.53
C ILE A 557 -18.03 -36.30 0.37
N PRO A 558 -18.68 -35.43 -0.42
CA PRO A 558 -20.12 -35.48 -0.60
C PRO A 558 -20.59 -36.79 -1.26
N ALA A 559 -19.82 -37.28 -2.23
CA ALA A 559 -20.12 -38.56 -2.89
C ALA A 559 -19.92 -39.72 -1.92
N ALA A 560 -18.85 -39.71 -1.11
CA ALA A 560 -18.62 -40.74 -0.08
C ALA A 560 -19.73 -40.74 0.96
N MET A 561 -20.18 -39.57 1.44
CA MET A 561 -21.28 -39.46 2.38
C MET A 561 -22.56 -40.03 1.80
N GLY A 562 -22.92 -39.74 0.53
CA GLY A 562 -24.08 -40.27 -0.15
C GLY A 562 -24.01 -41.81 -0.32
N GLN A 563 -22.84 -42.33 -0.71
CA GLN A 563 -22.62 -43.77 -0.86
C GLN A 563 -22.71 -44.50 0.49
N ILE A 564 -22.06 -43.98 1.54
CA ILE A 564 -22.12 -44.56 2.89
C ILE A 564 -23.56 -44.52 3.43
N ASN A 565 -24.26 -43.40 3.24
CA ASN A 565 -25.66 -43.31 3.69
C ASN A 565 -26.54 -44.36 3.00
N GLY A 566 -26.46 -44.46 1.66
CA GLY A 566 -27.23 -45.47 0.92
C GLY A 566 -26.92 -46.89 1.36
N LEU A 567 -25.64 -47.25 1.50
CA LEU A 567 -25.18 -48.56 1.92
C LEU A 567 -25.66 -48.93 3.34
N LEU A 568 -25.50 -48.00 4.31
CA LEU A 568 -25.92 -48.27 5.68
C LEU A 568 -27.44 -48.37 5.82
N ARG A 569 -28.22 -47.55 5.09
CA ARG A 569 -29.68 -47.67 5.06
C ARG A 569 -30.13 -49.04 4.54
N GLU A 570 -29.48 -49.55 3.48
CA GLU A 570 -29.76 -50.87 2.93
C GLU A 570 -29.40 -51.98 3.93
N ARG A 571 -28.21 -51.93 4.53
CA ARG A 571 -27.72 -52.94 5.48
C ARG A 571 -28.51 -52.97 6.80
N HIS A 572 -28.88 -51.77 7.29
CA HIS A 572 -29.70 -51.62 8.51
C HIS A 572 -31.19 -51.78 8.23
N ARG A 573 -31.61 -51.96 6.95
CA ARG A 573 -33.00 -52.15 6.52
C ARG A 573 -33.89 -50.97 6.90
N ILE A 574 -33.38 -49.75 6.77
CA ILE A 574 -34.12 -48.51 7.06
C ILE A 574 -35.03 -48.20 5.87
N GLY A 575 -36.32 -48.12 6.11
CA GLY A 575 -37.33 -47.83 5.09
C GLY A 575 -37.29 -46.37 4.58
N PRO A 576 -37.90 -46.09 3.41
CA PRO A 576 -38.07 -44.73 2.93
C PRO A 576 -38.87 -43.90 3.93
N GLY A 577 -38.33 -42.78 4.41
CA GLY A 577 -38.97 -41.89 5.37
C GLY A 577 -38.68 -42.20 6.84
N GLU A 578 -38.00 -43.30 7.15
CA GLU A 578 -37.49 -43.56 8.50
C GLU A 578 -36.20 -42.77 8.79
N LEU A 579 -36.04 -42.42 10.08
CA LEU A 579 -34.83 -41.71 10.54
C LEU A 579 -33.63 -42.67 10.53
N ASP A 580 -32.49 -42.15 10.14
CA ASP A 580 -31.23 -42.88 10.16
C ASP A 580 -30.84 -43.25 11.59
N ASP A 581 -30.44 -44.50 11.80
CA ASP A 581 -29.91 -45.02 13.07
C ASP A 581 -28.38 -44.83 13.19
N PHE A 582 -27.83 -43.98 12.31
CA PHE A 582 -26.43 -43.53 12.28
C PHE A 582 -26.35 -42.05 11.91
N ASN A 583 -25.20 -41.43 12.18
CA ASN A 583 -24.93 -40.03 11.82
C ASN A 583 -23.54 -39.93 11.18
N ILE A 584 -23.47 -39.40 9.96
CA ILE A 584 -22.21 -39.18 9.24
C ILE A 584 -21.81 -37.72 9.41
N ARG A 585 -20.64 -37.47 10.03
CA ARG A 585 -20.09 -36.15 10.24
C ARG A 585 -18.87 -35.93 9.36
N ASP A 586 -18.90 -34.86 8.59
CA ASP A 586 -17.73 -34.37 7.87
C ASP A 586 -16.85 -33.55 8.83
N MET A 587 -15.65 -34.04 9.14
CA MET A 587 -14.71 -33.32 9.99
C MET A 587 -14.13 -32.11 9.27
N THR A 588 -14.27 -31.99 7.94
CA THR A 588 -13.79 -30.85 7.18
C THR A 588 -14.72 -29.64 7.26
N GLU A 589 -16.00 -29.81 7.55
CA GLU A 589 -16.93 -28.67 7.70
C GLU A 589 -16.54 -27.74 8.85
N ILE A 590 -16.16 -28.30 9.99
CA ILE A 590 -15.70 -27.52 11.15
C ILE A 590 -14.46 -26.72 10.78
N THR A 591 -13.54 -27.35 10.06
CA THR A 591 -12.30 -26.71 9.63
C THR A 591 -12.53 -25.65 8.56
N LYS A 592 -13.47 -25.87 7.62
CA LYS A 592 -13.89 -24.84 6.66
C LYS A 592 -14.51 -23.64 7.36
N ALA A 593 -15.37 -23.83 8.34
CA ALA A 593 -15.99 -22.78 9.13
C ALA A 593 -14.93 -21.94 9.87
N LEU A 594 -13.96 -22.60 10.53
CA LEU A 594 -12.86 -21.92 11.22
C LEU A 594 -11.93 -21.17 10.27
N SER A 595 -11.58 -21.77 9.12
CA SER A 595 -10.79 -21.12 8.08
C SER A 595 -11.52 -19.91 7.49
N SER A 596 -12.82 -20.01 7.25
CA SER A 596 -13.67 -18.92 6.78
C SER A 596 -13.70 -17.76 7.79
N THR A 597 -13.85 -18.07 9.07
CA THR A 597 -13.83 -17.07 10.16
C THR A 597 -12.47 -16.37 10.24
N ALA A 598 -11.37 -17.13 10.18
CA ALA A 598 -10.01 -16.55 10.17
C ALA A 598 -9.80 -15.64 8.96
N THR A 599 -10.28 -16.05 7.79
CA THR A 599 -10.20 -15.23 6.56
C THR A 599 -11.02 -13.94 6.70
N MET A 600 -12.22 -14.03 7.26
CA MET A 600 -13.10 -12.88 7.51
C MET A 600 -12.43 -11.89 8.48
N MET A 601 -11.86 -12.37 9.58
CA MET A 601 -11.10 -11.54 10.53
C MET A 601 -9.91 -10.87 9.88
N THR A 602 -9.15 -11.59 9.06
CA THR A 602 -8.02 -11.02 8.32
C THR A 602 -8.47 -9.90 7.38
N LYS A 603 -9.57 -10.07 6.65
CA LYS A 603 -10.14 -9.04 5.77
C LYS A 603 -10.60 -7.81 6.56
N LEU A 604 -11.23 -8.01 7.71
CA LEU A 604 -11.68 -6.92 8.58
C LEU A 604 -10.50 -6.11 9.13
N LEU A 605 -9.46 -6.78 9.61
CA LEU A 605 -8.24 -6.14 10.09
C LEU A 605 -7.52 -5.39 8.97
N LEU A 606 -7.49 -5.96 7.76
CA LEU A 606 -6.94 -5.30 6.57
C LEU A 606 -7.72 -4.03 6.23
N ALA A 607 -9.05 -4.05 6.33
CA ALA A 607 -9.89 -2.86 6.12
C ALA A 607 -9.56 -1.74 7.12
N VAL A 608 -9.39 -2.08 8.40
CA VAL A 608 -8.96 -1.12 9.43
C VAL A 608 -7.57 -0.54 9.12
N ALA A 609 -6.63 -1.39 8.70
CA ALA A 609 -5.29 -0.94 8.30
C ALA A 609 -5.33 0.00 7.08
N LEU A 610 -6.20 -0.27 6.10
CA LEU A 610 -6.43 0.62 4.95
C LEU A 610 -7.02 1.97 5.36
N ILE A 611 -7.98 1.99 6.30
CA ILE A 611 -8.52 3.25 6.86
C ILE A 611 -7.40 4.05 7.53
N SER A 612 -6.56 3.39 8.33
CA SER A 612 -5.41 4.05 8.97
C SER A 612 -4.46 4.66 7.94
N LEU A 613 -4.23 3.97 6.83
CA LEU A 613 -3.39 4.44 5.74
C LEU A 613 -4.03 5.64 5.01
N LEU A 614 -5.35 5.65 4.82
CA LEU A 614 -6.09 6.79 4.26
C LEU A 614 -5.94 8.04 5.15
N VAL A 615 -6.07 7.86 6.48
CA VAL A 615 -5.85 8.97 7.44
C VAL A 615 -4.42 9.50 7.34
N GLY A 616 -3.43 8.60 7.24
CA GLY A 616 -2.03 8.98 6.96
C GLY A 616 -1.87 9.75 5.65
N GLY A 617 -2.57 9.35 4.60
CA GLY A 617 -2.61 10.04 3.31
C GLY A 617 -3.19 11.45 3.38
N VAL A 618 -4.30 11.65 4.10
CA VAL A 618 -4.88 12.98 4.36
C VAL A 618 -3.88 13.86 5.13
N GLY A 619 -3.14 13.28 6.07
CA GLY A 619 -2.04 13.97 6.76
C GLY A 619 -0.99 14.50 5.80
N ILE A 620 -0.57 13.69 4.81
CA ILE A 620 0.37 14.12 3.76
C ILE A 620 -0.21 15.27 2.94
N MET A 621 -1.46 15.13 2.49
CA MET A 621 -2.13 16.17 1.71
C MET A 621 -2.15 17.51 2.44
N ASN A 622 -2.50 17.50 3.73
CA ASN A 622 -2.55 18.71 4.54
C ASN A 622 -1.17 19.38 4.68
N ILE A 623 -0.13 18.59 4.96
CA ILE A 623 1.22 19.14 5.09
C ILE A 623 1.78 19.62 3.76
N MET A 624 1.48 18.92 2.66
CA MET A 624 1.86 19.38 1.33
C MET A 624 1.17 20.70 0.97
N LEU A 625 -0.11 20.88 1.35
CA LEU A 625 -0.82 22.16 1.18
C LEU A 625 -0.12 23.30 1.94
N VAL A 626 0.23 23.06 3.20
CA VAL A 626 1.00 24.04 4.00
C VAL A 626 2.38 24.31 3.36
N SER A 627 3.07 23.28 2.90
CA SER A 627 4.36 23.44 2.22
C SER A 627 4.25 24.27 0.93
N VAL A 628 3.16 24.11 0.18
CA VAL A 628 2.88 24.90 -1.03
C VAL A 628 2.65 26.37 -0.65
N THR A 629 1.87 26.67 0.39
CA THR A 629 1.62 28.04 0.83
C THR A 629 2.88 28.72 1.38
N GLU A 630 3.69 28.02 2.18
CA GLU A 630 4.97 28.53 2.68
C GLU A 630 5.99 28.81 1.55
N ARG A 631 5.88 28.10 0.42
CA ARG A 631 6.79 28.23 -0.72
C ARG A 631 6.17 28.99 -1.91
N THR A 632 5.07 29.73 -1.70
CA THR A 632 4.36 30.42 -2.77
C THR A 632 5.29 31.34 -3.56
N ARG A 633 6.11 32.16 -2.88
CA ARG A 633 7.09 33.05 -3.51
C ARG A 633 8.17 32.30 -4.28
N GLU A 634 8.65 31.18 -3.77
CA GLU A 634 9.61 30.30 -4.44
C GLU A 634 9.03 29.70 -5.73
N ILE A 635 7.77 29.28 -5.70
CA ILE A 635 7.03 28.78 -6.88
C ILE A 635 6.87 29.90 -7.89
N GLY A 636 6.46 31.09 -7.45
CA GLY A 636 6.32 32.28 -8.30
C GLY A 636 7.60 32.63 -9.02
N LEU A 637 8.72 32.62 -8.31
CA LEU A 637 10.03 32.86 -8.90
C LEU A 637 10.38 31.82 -9.98
N ARG A 638 10.17 30.54 -9.69
CA ARG A 638 10.43 29.49 -10.69
C ARG A 638 9.58 29.68 -11.94
N MET A 639 8.31 30.03 -11.78
CA MET A 639 7.40 30.31 -12.90
C MET A 639 7.82 31.58 -13.64
N ALA A 640 8.28 32.62 -12.96
CA ALA A 640 8.75 33.87 -13.58
C ALA A 640 10.00 33.63 -14.45
N VAL A 641 10.91 32.75 -14.07
CA VAL A 641 12.08 32.42 -14.90
C VAL A 641 11.79 31.34 -15.95
N GLY A 642 10.51 30.94 -16.11
CA GLY A 642 10.05 30.11 -17.21
C GLY A 642 9.78 28.65 -16.87
N ALA A 643 9.60 28.28 -15.59
CA ALA A 643 9.05 26.97 -15.24
C ALA A 643 7.60 26.85 -15.71
N ARG A 644 7.27 25.72 -16.36
CA ARG A 644 5.90 25.39 -16.75
C ARG A 644 5.14 24.84 -15.56
N GLY A 645 3.78 24.96 -15.56
CA GLY A 645 2.94 24.36 -14.54
C GLY A 645 3.23 22.88 -14.33
N GLY A 646 3.42 22.12 -15.41
CA GLY A 646 3.80 20.70 -15.37
C GLY A 646 5.11 20.41 -14.62
N ASN A 647 6.10 21.30 -14.67
CA ASN A 647 7.37 21.13 -13.96
C ASN A 647 7.16 21.27 -12.44
N ILE A 648 6.34 22.22 -12.03
CA ILE A 648 5.96 22.42 -10.63
C ILE A 648 5.17 21.23 -10.09
N LEU A 649 4.15 20.79 -10.85
CA LEU A 649 3.35 19.60 -10.51
C LEU A 649 4.23 18.35 -10.31
N GLN A 650 5.13 18.08 -11.26
CA GLN A 650 6.03 16.93 -11.17
C GLN A 650 6.96 17.01 -9.96
N GLN A 651 7.46 18.20 -9.64
CA GLN A 651 8.36 18.41 -8.51
C GLN A 651 7.66 18.09 -7.19
N PHE A 652 6.49 18.68 -6.91
CA PHE A 652 5.75 18.46 -5.68
C PHE A 652 5.18 17.03 -5.58
N LEU A 653 4.75 16.46 -6.71
CA LEU A 653 4.29 15.06 -6.73
C LEU A 653 5.44 14.09 -6.41
N LEU A 654 6.63 14.33 -6.96
CA LEU A 654 7.80 13.52 -6.65
C LEU A 654 8.21 13.65 -5.17
N GLU A 655 8.09 14.84 -4.59
CA GLU A 655 8.35 15.09 -3.16
C GLU A 655 7.41 14.26 -2.28
N ALA A 656 6.10 14.21 -2.62
CA ALA A 656 5.12 13.38 -1.94
C ALA A 656 5.41 11.87 -2.09
N VAL A 657 5.73 11.42 -3.30
CA VAL A 657 6.05 10.01 -3.58
C VAL A 657 7.30 9.56 -2.82
N VAL A 658 8.34 10.39 -2.76
CA VAL A 658 9.57 10.09 -2.00
C VAL A 658 9.28 9.97 -0.50
N LEU A 659 8.44 10.86 0.04
CA LEU A 659 7.99 10.78 1.44
C LEU A 659 7.28 9.45 1.73
N CYS A 660 6.34 9.06 0.86
CA CYS A 660 5.60 7.80 0.99
C CYS A 660 6.51 6.58 0.84
N PHE A 661 7.49 6.65 -0.04
CA PHE A 661 8.47 5.60 -0.25
C PHE A 661 9.35 5.39 1.00
N CYS A 662 9.86 6.48 1.58
CA CYS A 662 10.63 6.42 2.82
C CYS A 662 9.78 5.92 3.99
N GLY A 663 8.55 6.43 4.12
CA GLY A 663 7.58 5.98 5.12
C GLY A 663 7.19 4.52 4.93
N GLY A 664 6.96 4.08 3.68
CA GLY A 664 6.67 2.70 3.33
C GLY A 664 7.82 1.76 3.67
N ALA A 665 9.06 2.12 3.31
CA ALA A 665 10.24 1.32 3.65
C ALA A 665 10.45 1.19 5.17
N ALA A 666 10.31 2.29 5.91
CA ALA A 666 10.35 2.27 7.37
C ALA A 666 9.19 1.45 7.96
N GLY A 667 7.98 1.58 7.40
CA GLY A 667 6.80 0.79 7.78
C GLY A 667 6.99 -0.71 7.56
N ILE A 668 7.64 -1.11 6.47
CA ILE A 668 8.01 -2.52 6.21
C ILE A 668 8.95 -3.03 7.32
N LEU A 669 9.97 -2.26 7.69
CA LEU A 669 10.90 -2.65 8.75
C LEU A 669 10.20 -2.78 10.11
N VAL A 670 9.35 -1.80 10.45
CA VAL A 670 8.58 -1.81 11.71
C VAL A 670 7.56 -2.96 11.72
N GLY A 671 6.83 -3.18 10.63
CA GLY A 671 5.85 -4.26 10.49
C GLY A 671 6.50 -5.64 10.63
N ARG A 672 7.66 -5.83 10.00
CA ARG A 672 8.46 -7.06 10.15
C ARG A 672 8.95 -7.26 11.59
N GLY A 673 9.44 -6.19 12.21
CA GLY A 673 9.84 -6.22 13.62
C GLY A 673 8.68 -6.59 14.53
N ALA A 674 7.50 -6.01 14.30
CA ALA A 674 6.28 -6.33 15.05
C ALA A 674 5.85 -7.80 14.85
N SER A 675 5.85 -8.31 13.61
CA SER A 675 5.55 -9.72 13.33
C SER A 675 6.53 -10.68 14.01
N TYR A 676 7.81 -10.34 14.00
CA TYR A 676 8.83 -11.12 14.72
C TYR A 676 8.60 -11.12 16.23
N LEU A 677 8.25 -9.95 16.81
CA LEU A 677 7.96 -9.81 18.23
C LEU A 677 6.73 -10.64 18.64
N VAL A 678 5.65 -10.59 17.82
CA VAL A 678 4.44 -11.37 18.03
C VAL A 678 4.75 -12.87 18.01
N ARG A 679 5.59 -13.31 17.07
CA ARG A 679 6.02 -14.71 17.00
C ARG A 679 6.79 -15.15 18.24
N THR A 680 7.72 -14.32 18.75
CA THR A 680 8.60 -14.68 19.87
C THR A 680 7.93 -14.55 21.23
N LEU A 681 7.09 -13.53 21.45
CA LEU A 681 6.43 -13.29 22.75
C LEU A 681 5.11 -14.05 22.89
N LEU A 682 4.32 -14.11 21.83
CA LEU A 682 2.97 -14.70 21.86
C LEU A 682 2.90 -16.09 21.23
N ASN A 683 4.00 -16.59 20.64
CA ASN A 683 4.04 -17.87 19.91
C ASN A 683 2.98 -17.97 18.80
N TRP A 684 2.53 -16.83 18.25
CA TRP A 684 1.58 -16.84 17.15
C TRP A 684 2.26 -17.23 15.83
N PRO A 685 1.59 -18.04 15.00
CA PRO A 685 2.13 -18.43 13.71
C PRO A 685 2.16 -17.21 12.78
N THR A 686 3.35 -16.81 12.36
CA THR A 686 3.56 -15.77 11.35
C THR A 686 4.35 -16.35 10.20
N GLU A 687 3.93 -16.10 8.97
CA GLU A 687 4.64 -16.52 7.76
C GLU A 687 5.07 -15.32 6.94
N LEU A 688 6.33 -15.36 6.48
CA LEU A 688 6.91 -14.34 5.63
C LEU A 688 6.19 -14.31 4.28
N SER A 689 5.65 -13.14 3.93
CA SER A 689 4.90 -12.94 2.70
C SER A 689 5.54 -11.87 1.82
N LEU A 690 6.21 -12.29 0.75
CA LEU A 690 6.71 -11.36 -0.26
C LEU A 690 5.59 -10.55 -0.92
N ASP A 691 4.42 -11.17 -1.12
CA ASP A 691 3.25 -10.49 -1.68
C ASP A 691 2.75 -9.37 -0.77
N ALA A 692 2.81 -9.56 0.57
CA ALA A 692 2.46 -8.52 1.53
C ALA A 692 3.40 -7.30 1.42
N ILE A 693 4.70 -7.55 1.26
CA ILE A 693 5.70 -6.49 1.09
C ILE A 693 5.46 -5.73 -0.22
N LEU A 694 5.26 -6.45 -1.33
CA LEU A 694 4.97 -5.83 -2.63
C LEU A 694 3.65 -5.05 -2.62
N ALA A 695 2.60 -5.62 -2.02
CA ALA A 695 1.31 -4.95 -1.87
C ALA A 695 1.43 -3.68 -1.02
N ALA A 696 2.09 -3.75 0.13
CA ALA A 696 2.32 -2.61 1.01
C ALA A 696 3.09 -1.48 0.30
N PHE A 697 4.10 -1.84 -0.49
CA PHE A 697 4.87 -0.90 -1.29
C PHE A 697 4.02 -0.23 -2.39
N ALA A 698 3.23 -1.01 -3.14
CA ALA A 698 2.34 -0.51 -4.17
C ALA A 698 1.26 0.41 -3.60
N ILE A 699 0.67 0.04 -2.45
CA ILE A 699 -0.35 0.84 -1.76
C ILE A 699 0.26 2.14 -1.25
N SER A 700 1.46 2.11 -0.65
CA SER A 700 2.17 3.31 -0.20
C SER A 700 2.44 4.28 -1.35
N ALA A 701 2.89 3.79 -2.51
CA ALA A 701 3.08 4.60 -3.71
C ALA A 701 1.76 5.19 -4.23
N ALA A 702 0.69 4.40 -4.26
CA ALA A 702 -0.65 4.85 -4.67
C ALA A 702 -1.18 5.96 -3.77
N VAL A 703 -1.01 5.84 -2.45
CA VAL A 703 -1.37 6.87 -1.47
C VAL A 703 -0.57 8.16 -1.73
N GLY A 704 0.75 8.06 -1.95
CA GLY A 704 1.60 9.20 -2.26
C GLY A 704 1.15 9.95 -3.52
N ILE A 705 0.80 9.22 -4.57
CA ILE A 705 0.31 9.82 -5.82
C ILE A 705 -1.05 10.47 -5.60
N THR A 706 -2.00 9.75 -4.98
CA THR A 706 -3.39 10.23 -4.82
C THR A 706 -3.47 11.48 -3.96
N PHE A 707 -2.85 11.44 -2.78
CA PHE A 707 -2.90 12.55 -1.83
C PHE A 707 -1.89 13.67 -2.12
N GLY A 708 -0.80 13.37 -2.84
CA GLY A 708 0.16 14.37 -3.30
C GLY A 708 -0.30 15.13 -4.55
N TYR A 709 -1.19 14.54 -5.35
CA TYR A 709 -1.63 15.15 -6.62
C TYR A 709 -2.35 16.48 -6.43
N TYR A 710 -3.31 16.56 -5.51
CA TYR A 710 -4.10 17.78 -5.33
C TYR A 710 -3.27 19.00 -4.91
N PRO A 711 -2.38 18.92 -3.89
CA PRO A 711 -1.48 20.04 -3.56
C PRO A 711 -0.54 20.42 -4.70
N ALA A 712 0.00 19.43 -5.40
CA ALA A 712 0.90 19.66 -6.53
C ALA A 712 0.17 20.34 -7.70
N TRP A 713 -1.06 19.94 -7.99
CA TRP A 713 -1.92 20.55 -8.99
C TRP A 713 -2.26 21.99 -8.63
N LYS A 714 -2.59 22.26 -7.36
CA LYS A 714 -2.87 23.62 -6.87
C LYS A 714 -1.63 24.51 -7.04
N ALA A 715 -0.45 24.02 -6.69
CA ALA A 715 0.82 24.72 -6.86
C ALA A 715 1.13 25.03 -8.35
N SER A 716 0.78 24.12 -9.26
CA SER A 716 1.04 24.27 -10.69
C SER A 716 0.17 25.34 -11.38
N ARG A 717 -0.90 25.79 -10.73
CA ARG A 717 -1.85 26.79 -11.24
C ARG A 717 -1.68 28.17 -10.62
N PHE A 718 -0.64 28.40 -9.84
CA PHE A 718 -0.38 29.72 -9.32
C PHE A 718 -0.07 30.70 -10.43
N ASP A 719 -0.61 31.91 -10.28
CA ASP A 719 -0.18 33.04 -11.09
C ASP A 719 1.20 33.51 -10.59
N PRO A 720 2.22 33.58 -11.46
CA PRO A 720 3.57 33.96 -11.06
C PRO A 720 3.60 35.40 -10.45
N ILE A 721 2.74 36.30 -10.90
CA ILE A 721 2.68 37.68 -10.41
C ILE A 721 2.15 37.73 -8.98
N ILE A 722 1.02 37.04 -8.75
CA ILE A 722 0.39 36.97 -7.43
C ILE A 722 1.34 36.27 -6.45
N ALA A 723 1.97 35.18 -6.90
CA ALA A 723 2.88 34.40 -6.08
C ALA A 723 4.15 35.17 -5.68
N LEU A 724 4.68 36.04 -6.53
CA LEU A 724 5.84 36.89 -6.21
C LEU A 724 5.53 38.01 -5.22
N ARG A 725 4.26 38.50 -5.19
CA ARG A 725 3.77 39.54 -4.28
C ARG A 725 3.31 39.01 -2.92
N TYR A 726 3.23 37.69 -2.79
CA TYR A 726 2.81 37.05 -1.54
C TYR A 726 3.86 37.27 -0.46
N GLU A 727 3.49 37.98 0.63
CA GLU A 727 4.34 38.25 1.80
C GLU A 727 4.31 37.07 2.81
#